data_497eb23fdacddb32a5479b74903cb19a
#
_entry.id   497eb23fdacddb32a5479b74903cb19a
#
_cell.length_a   1.000
_cell.length_b   1.000
_cell.length_c   1.000
_cell.angle_alpha   90.00
_cell.angle_beta   90.00
_cell.angle_gamma   90.00
#
_symmetry.space_group_name_H-M   'P 1'
#
loop_
_entity.id
_entity.type
_entity.pdbx_description
1 polymer ?
#
loop_
_entity_poly.entity_id
_entity_poly.type
_entity_poly.pdbx_seq_one_letter_code
_entity_poly.pdbx_strand_id
1 'polypeptide(L)'
;MKTRLWVLNPLLLATALPAWAADDNMIVSANRTHRTIAEMAQTTWVIEGQEIEQQVQGGKEFKDVLAQLIPGIDVSSQGRTNYGMNMRGRAIVVLIDGVRLNSSRTDSRQLDSIDPFNIEHIEVISGATSLYGGGSTGGLINIVTKKGQQERQVDLELGGKTGFANSNDHDERVAAAVSGGTEHASGRLSVAYQRFGGWYDGNNDALILDNTQTGLQHSDRLDVMGTGTIDIDDNRQLQLVTQYYKSQGDDYGLYLGENMSAVTGDGKAFTTDGLNSDRVPGTERHLISLQYSDADFFGQNLVSQVYYRDESLTFYPFPTLSKGQVSSFSSSKQDTDQYGAKITLNSQPLNGWDLTWGLDADHETFNANQMFFDLGQSMPSGGLNNQSIYTTGRYPSYSITNLAPFLQSSYDLNDIFTISGGVRYQWTENKVDDFVGYAQQQDVANGKVSSADAIPGGKTDYDNFLFNAGIVAHLTDRQQTWFNFSQGVELPDPGKYYGIGKYGAAVNGHLPLLSSVNVGDSPLQGIKVNSYELGWRYTGDNLRTQLAAYYSTSDKTIVVNRTDMTIDVESDKRRIYGVEGAVDYFFPNSDWSAGANFNVLKSQVKSNGSWQKWDVTLASPSKATAWVGWAPEPWSLRVQSQQVFDISDASGNKLDGYNTVDFIGSYALPLGKLTFSIENLLNEDYVTIWGQRAPLLYSPTYGSSSLYEYKGRGRTFGLNYALSF
;
A
#
# COMPACT_ATOMS: atom_id res chain seq x y z
N MET A 1 26.69 -11.01 -50.29
CA MET A 1 26.17 -10.15 -49.26
C MET A 1 24.72 -9.86 -49.57
N LYS A 2 23.78 -10.57 -48.91
CA LYS A 2 22.33 -10.32 -49.03
C LYS A 2 21.92 -9.61 -47.72
N THR A 3 21.66 -8.33 -47.84
CA THR A 3 21.08 -7.49 -46.79
C THR A 3 19.66 -7.98 -46.53
N ARG A 4 19.45 -8.61 -45.35
CA ARG A 4 18.09 -8.87 -44.86
C ARG A 4 17.54 -7.56 -44.32
N LEU A 5 16.56 -6.98 -45.00
CA LEU A 5 15.66 -5.99 -44.43
C LEU A 5 14.91 -6.65 -43.26
N TRP A 6 15.09 -6.13 -42.08
CA TRP A 6 14.25 -6.43 -40.94
C TRP A 6 12.86 -5.80 -41.20
N VAL A 7 11.88 -6.63 -41.38
CA VAL A 7 10.47 -6.19 -41.40
C VAL A 7 10.14 -5.95 -39.91
N LEU A 8 10.11 -4.69 -39.54
CA LEU A 8 9.52 -4.24 -38.28
C LEU A 8 8.04 -4.62 -38.30
N ASN A 9 7.63 -5.56 -37.49
CA ASN A 9 6.21 -5.78 -37.20
C ASN A 9 5.64 -4.44 -36.68
N PRO A 10 4.53 -3.94 -37.19
CA PRO A 10 3.88 -2.78 -36.61
C PRO A 10 3.43 -3.20 -35.20
N LEU A 11 3.98 -2.55 -34.17
CA LEU A 11 3.36 -2.56 -32.84
C LEU A 11 1.88 -2.29 -33.02
N LEU A 12 1.03 -3.20 -32.57
CA LEU A 12 -0.39 -2.94 -32.35
C LEU A 12 -0.47 -1.73 -31.41
N LEU A 13 -0.70 -0.56 -31.98
CA LEU A 13 -1.06 0.64 -31.24
C LEU A 13 -2.40 0.36 -30.58
N ALA A 14 -2.34 -0.10 -29.34
CA ALA A 14 -3.52 -0.19 -28.53
C ALA A 14 -4.06 1.23 -28.34
N THR A 15 -5.24 1.48 -28.86
CA THR A 15 -6.07 2.63 -28.50
C THR A 15 -6.06 2.76 -26.99
N ALA A 16 -6.03 3.98 -26.45
CA ALA A 16 -6.14 4.24 -25.02
C ALA A 16 -7.42 3.59 -24.48
N LEU A 17 -7.29 2.34 -24.02
CA LEU A 17 -8.36 1.63 -23.37
C LEU A 17 -8.55 2.27 -21.99
N PRO A 18 -9.79 2.45 -21.53
CA PRO A 18 -10.06 2.98 -20.20
C PRO A 18 -9.54 2.04 -19.12
N ALA A 19 -9.37 2.55 -17.91
CA ALA A 19 -8.93 1.83 -16.72
C ALA A 19 -9.67 0.52 -16.40
N TRP A 20 -10.70 0.19 -17.15
CA TRP A 20 -11.63 -0.92 -16.99
C TRP A 20 -11.71 -1.84 -18.21
N ALA A 21 -10.70 -1.86 -19.02
CA ALA A 21 -10.71 -2.66 -20.25
C ALA A 21 -10.65 -4.17 -20.03
N ALA A 22 -10.62 -4.63 -18.78
CA ALA A 22 -10.65 -6.07 -18.50
C ALA A 22 -11.90 -6.71 -19.12
N ASP A 23 -11.67 -7.74 -19.93
CA ASP A 23 -12.71 -8.61 -20.41
C ASP A 23 -13.44 -9.24 -19.20
N ASP A 24 -14.78 -9.20 -19.16
CA ASP A 24 -15.56 -9.86 -18.10
C ASP A 24 -15.26 -11.37 -18.01
N ASN A 25 -14.66 -11.94 -19.05
CA ASN A 25 -14.18 -13.32 -19.09
C ASN A 25 -12.77 -13.49 -18.49
N MET A 26 -12.12 -12.43 -18.02
CA MET A 26 -10.80 -12.52 -17.41
C MET A 26 -10.87 -13.24 -16.05
N ILE A 27 -9.99 -14.22 -15.86
CA ILE A 27 -9.82 -14.90 -14.58
C ILE A 27 -8.92 -14.04 -13.71
N VAL A 28 -9.37 -13.73 -12.50
CA VAL A 28 -8.63 -12.94 -11.51
C VAL A 28 -7.88 -13.87 -10.57
N SER A 29 -6.56 -13.85 -10.63
CA SER A 29 -5.69 -14.71 -9.82
C SER A 29 -5.81 -14.41 -8.31
N ALA A 30 -6.13 -13.16 -7.97
CA ALA A 30 -6.40 -12.74 -6.60
C ALA A 30 -7.58 -13.48 -5.94
N ASN A 31 -8.50 -14.02 -6.70
CA ASN A 31 -9.62 -14.77 -6.14
C ASN A 31 -9.30 -16.24 -5.85
N ARG A 32 -8.15 -16.76 -6.28
CA ARG A 32 -7.73 -18.17 -6.13
C ARG A 32 -8.68 -19.19 -6.78
N THR A 33 -9.70 -18.75 -7.51
CA THR A 33 -10.66 -19.59 -8.22
C THR A 33 -10.47 -19.46 -9.72
N HIS A 34 -11.03 -20.38 -10.49
CA HIS A 34 -11.03 -20.30 -11.96
C HIS A 34 -12.24 -19.50 -12.50
N ARG A 35 -12.92 -18.75 -11.65
CA ARG A 35 -14.07 -17.93 -12.04
C ARG A 35 -13.63 -16.61 -12.63
N THR A 36 -14.37 -16.20 -13.64
CA THR A 36 -14.20 -14.92 -14.31
C THR A 36 -14.76 -13.77 -13.46
N ILE A 37 -14.40 -12.52 -13.80
CA ILE A 37 -14.95 -11.34 -13.14
C ILE A 37 -16.48 -11.36 -13.16
N ALA A 38 -17.08 -11.77 -14.27
CA ALA A 38 -18.54 -11.88 -14.45
C ALA A 38 -19.22 -12.79 -13.43
N GLU A 39 -18.53 -13.81 -12.98
CA GLU A 39 -19.06 -14.81 -12.05
C GLU A 39 -18.80 -14.48 -10.57
N MET A 40 -18.09 -13.37 -10.29
CA MET A 40 -17.75 -12.97 -8.94
C MET A 40 -18.85 -12.16 -8.27
N ALA A 41 -19.30 -12.61 -7.09
CA ALA A 41 -20.25 -11.89 -6.24
C ALA A 41 -19.57 -10.78 -5.43
N GLN A 42 -18.65 -10.01 -6.02
CA GLN A 42 -17.89 -8.98 -5.32
C GLN A 42 -17.39 -7.92 -6.30
N THR A 43 -17.30 -6.67 -5.85
CA THR A 43 -16.71 -5.60 -6.64
C THR A 43 -15.25 -5.90 -6.92
N THR A 44 -14.93 -6.05 -8.20
CA THR A 44 -13.58 -6.35 -8.69
C THR A 44 -13.20 -5.33 -9.75
N TRP A 45 -11.95 -4.86 -9.67
CA TRP A 45 -11.34 -3.95 -10.63
C TRP A 45 -10.09 -4.62 -11.20
N VAL A 46 -9.90 -4.51 -12.50
CA VAL A 46 -8.63 -4.85 -13.13
C VAL A 46 -8.14 -3.61 -13.87
N ILE A 47 -6.92 -3.22 -13.59
CA ILE A 47 -6.28 -2.05 -14.19
C ILE A 47 -5.13 -2.54 -15.03
N GLU A 48 -5.25 -2.34 -16.33
CA GLU A 48 -4.25 -2.75 -17.30
C GLU A 48 -2.95 -1.95 -17.14
N GLY A 49 -1.82 -2.63 -17.39
CA GLY A 49 -0.50 -2.02 -17.27
C GLY A 49 -0.32 -0.79 -18.17
N GLN A 50 -0.95 -0.76 -19.33
CA GLN A 50 -0.90 0.39 -20.23
C GLN A 50 -1.52 1.66 -19.63
N GLU A 51 -2.62 1.54 -18.90
CA GLU A 51 -3.24 2.67 -18.21
C GLU A 51 -2.34 3.17 -17.07
N ILE A 52 -1.74 2.23 -16.32
CA ILE A 52 -0.78 2.56 -15.25
C ILE A 52 0.44 3.26 -15.85
N GLU A 53 1.02 2.70 -16.91
CA GLU A 53 2.17 3.27 -17.61
C GLU A 53 1.89 4.68 -18.13
N GLN A 54 0.73 4.91 -18.75
CA GLN A 54 0.37 6.22 -19.26
C GLN A 54 0.33 7.29 -18.17
N GLN A 55 -0.26 6.97 -17.02
CA GLN A 55 -0.33 7.87 -15.86
C GLN A 55 1.05 8.13 -15.24
N VAL A 56 1.85 7.07 -15.06
CA VAL A 56 3.19 7.16 -14.47
C VAL A 56 4.17 7.84 -15.43
N GLN A 57 4.14 7.53 -16.71
CA GLN A 57 4.92 8.25 -17.73
C GLN A 57 4.51 9.73 -17.83
N GLY A 58 3.26 10.04 -17.46
CA GLY A 58 2.79 11.38 -17.18
C GLY A 58 3.37 12.02 -15.91
N GLY A 59 4.17 11.30 -15.12
CA GLY A 59 4.87 11.81 -13.94
C GLY A 59 4.17 11.56 -12.61
N LYS A 60 2.95 10.99 -12.60
CA LYS A 60 2.19 10.73 -11.37
C LYS A 60 2.80 9.56 -10.58
N GLU A 61 2.89 9.70 -9.26
CA GLU A 61 3.35 8.62 -8.40
C GLU A 61 2.37 7.44 -8.41
N PHE A 62 2.90 6.22 -8.34
CA PHE A 62 2.12 5.00 -8.54
C PHE A 62 0.92 4.86 -7.58
N LYS A 63 1.09 5.16 -6.30
CA LYS A 63 -0.03 5.10 -5.35
C LYS A 63 -1.11 6.14 -5.62
N ASP A 64 -0.75 7.31 -6.14
CA ASP A 64 -1.70 8.36 -6.53
C ASP A 64 -2.49 7.94 -7.80
N VAL A 65 -1.82 7.23 -8.72
CA VAL A 65 -2.50 6.58 -9.86
C VAL A 65 -3.56 5.61 -9.38
N LEU A 66 -3.23 4.73 -8.43
CA LEU A 66 -4.20 3.78 -7.87
C LEU A 66 -5.35 4.48 -7.15
N ALA A 67 -5.06 5.52 -6.36
CA ALA A 67 -6.09 6.30 -5.69
C ALA A 67 -7.02 7.02 -6.66
N GLN A 68 -6.55 7.37 -7.85
CA GLN A 68 -7.34 8.01 -8.89
C GLN A 68 -8.17 7.01 -9.68
N LEU A 69 -7.61 5.85 -10.00
CA LEU A 69 -8.27 4.84 -10.83
C LEU A 69 -9.24 3.96 -10.04
N ILE A 70 -8.98 3.71 -8.74
CA ILE A 70 -9.78 2.85 -7.88
C ILE A 70 -10.59 3.70 -6.91
N PRO A 71 -11.93 3.72 -7.01
CA PRO A 71 -12.76 4.63 -6.23
C PRO A 71 -12.60 4.48 -4.71
N GLY A 72 -12.51 3.23 -4.24
CA GLY A 72 -12.48 2.91 -2.81
C GLY A 72 -11.16 3.18 -2.10
N ILE A 73 -10.04 3.39 -2.83
CA ILE A 73 -8.72 3.60 -2.24
C ILE A 73 -8.57 5.03 -1.74
N ASP A 74 -8.18 5.18 -0.48
CA ASP A 74 -7.71 6.43 0.11
C ASP A 74 -6.18 6.36 0.28
N VAL A 75 -5.48 7.34 -0.28
CA VAL A 75 -4.04 7.50 -0.11
C VAL A 75 -3.80 8.60 0.89
N SER A 76 -3.20 8.27 2.03
CA SER A 76 -3.06 9.21 3.12
C SER A 76 -1.73 9.94 3.14
N SER A 77 -0.63 9.25 2.86
CA SER A 77 0.72 9.80 2.99
C SER A 77 1.36 10.02 1.63
N GLN A 78 2.03 11.16 1.45
CA GLN A 78 2.91 11.41 0.29
C GLN A 78 4.32 10.86 0.52
N GLY A 79 4.55 10.26 1.67
CA GLY A 79 5.83 9.73 2.09
C GLY A 79 6.07 8.29 1.67
N ARG A 80 7.14 7.76 2.19
CA ARG A 80 7.64 6.39 1.93
C ARG A 80 6.84 5.30 2.61
N THR A 81 5.92 5.58 3.52
CA THR A 81 5.06 4.58 4.14
C THR A 81 3.65 4.64 3.56
N ASN A 82 2.89 3.60 3.81
CA ASN A 82 1.47 3.55 3.47
C ASN A 82 0.59 3.75 4.72
N TYR A 83 1.13 4.45 5.72
CA TYR A 83 0.40 4.73 6.95
C TYR A 83 -0.92 5.45 6.66
N GLY A 84 -2.01 4.88 7.17
CA GLY A 84 -3.36 5.37 6.94
C GLY A 84 -3.97 5.02 5.57
N MET A 85 -3.23 4.37 4.67
CA MET A 85 -3.79 3.88 3.40
C MET A 85 -4.85 2.82 3.69
N ASN A 86 -5.99 2.93 3.02
CA ASN A 86 -7.12 2.03 3.23
C ASN A 86 -7.99 1.92 1.96
N MET A 87 -8.90 0.96 1.97
CA MET A 87 -9.95 0.83 0.98
C MET A 87 -11.30 0.80 1.67
N ARG A 88 -12.21 1.67 1.24
CA ARG A 88 -13.53 1.86 1.89
C ARG A 88 -13.41 2.12 3.41
N GLY A 89 -12.32 2.79 3.85
CA GLY A 89 -12.06 3.09 5.27
C GLY A 89 -11.54 1.91 6.11
N ARG A 90 -11.13 0.79 5.49
CA ARG A 90 -10.62 -0.42 6.14
C ARG A 90 -9.24 -0.81 5.61
N ALA A 91 -8.51 -1.62 6.39
CA ALA A 91 -7.19 -2.11 6.02
C ALA A 91 -7.21 -2.95 4.75
N ILE A 92 -6.15 -2.83 3.95
CA ILE A 92 -5.97 -3.57 2.70
C ILE A 92 -4.76 -4.50 2.77
N VAL A 93 -4.84 -5.60 2.04
CA VAL A 93 -3.71 -6.48 1.76
C VAL A 93 -3.17 -6.14 0.37
N VAL A 94 -1.86 -6.00 0.26
CA VAL A 94 -1.15 -5.80 -1.01
C VAL A 94 -0.28 -7.03 -1.28
N LEU A 95 -0.37 -7.55 -2.50
CA LEU A 95 0.39 -8.70 -2.96
C LEU A 95 1.21 -8.33 -4.20
N ILE A 96 2.35 -9.00 -4.40
CA ILE A 96 3.05 -9.12 -5.68
C ILE A 96 3.02 -10.60 -6.07
N ASP A 97 2.40 -10.93 -7.20
CA ASP A 97 2.22 -12.31 -7.68
C ASP A 97 1.76 -13.27 -6.56
N GLY A 98 0.79 -12.83 -5.77
CA GLY A 98 0.25 -13.57 -4.64
C GLY A 98 1.09 -13.55 -3.36
N VAL A 99 2.31 -13.01 -3.34
CA VAL A 99 3.13 -12.87 -2.14
C VAL A 99 2.74 -11.61 -1.38
N ARG A 100 2.39 -11.78 -0.10
CA ARG A 100 1.96 -10.68 0.76
C ARG A 100 3.11 -9.72 1.08
N LEU A 101 2.87 -8.42 0.88
CA LEU A 101 3.80 -7.36 1.23
C LEU A 101 3.55 -6.75 2.61
N ASN A 102 2.32 -6.82 3.10
CA ASN A 102 2.01 -6.31 4.44
C ASN A 102 2.75 -7.12 5.51
N SER A 103 3.28 -6.42 6.50
CA SER A 103 3.73 -6.99 7.76
C SER A 103 2.66 -6.82 8.84
N SER A 104 2.92 -7.35 10.03
CA SER A 104 2.12 -7.12 11.23
C SER A 104 2.11 -5.64 11.65
N ARG A 105 3.14 -4.89 11.24
CA ARG A 105 3.17 -3.43 11.32
C ARG A 105 2.51 -2.84 10.07
N THR A 106 1.53 -1.98 10.27
CA THR A 106 0.81 -1.31 9.16
C THR A 106 1.64 -0.24 8.45
N ASP A 107 2.83 0.06 8.95
CA ASP A 107 3.68 1.15 8.47
C ASP A 107 4.63 0.73 7.34
N SER A 108 4.72 -0.57 7.02
CA SER A 108 5.61 -1.07 5.99
C SER A 108 5.24 -0.54 4.60
N ARG A 109 6.22 -0.54 3.71
CA ARG A 109 6.04 -0.11 2.34
C ARG A 109 5.44 -1.19 1.49
N GLN A 110 4.33 -0.87 0.87
CA GLN A 110 3.65 -1.83 0.01
C GLN A 110 3.60 -1.35 -1.44
N LEU A 111 2.91 -0.25 -1.72
CA LEU A 111 2.72 0.20 -3.10
C LEU A 111 3.94 0.92 -3.70
N ASP A 112 4.68 1.68 -2.90
CA ASP A 112 5.86 2.40 -3.41
C ASP A 112 7.09 1.52 -3.65
N SER A 113 7.00 0.24 -3.32
CA SER A 113 8.14 -0.67 -3.33
C SER A 113 8.15 -1.63 -4.53
N ILE A 114 7.51 -1.24 -5.62
CA ILE A 114 7.62 -1.82 -6.94
C ILE A 114 7.58 -0.71 -7.97
N ASP A 115 8.42 -0.81 -8.99
CA ASP A 115 8.37 0.13 -10.09
C ASP A 115 7.28 -0.27 -11.10
N PRO A 116 6.40 0.67 -11.52
CA PRO A 116 5.34 0.41 -12.48
C PRO A 116 5.78 -0.17 -13.83
N PHE A 117 7.03 0.05 -14.23
CA PHE A 117 7.65 -0.58 -15.40
C PHE A 117 7.59 -2.12 -15.39
N ASN A 118 7.49 -2.71 -14.19
CA ASN A 118 7.43 -4.14 -13.96
C ASN A 118 6.01 -4.70 -13.85
N ILE A 119 4.98 -3.86 -13.93
CA ILE A 119 3.59 -4.26 -13.71
C ILE A 119 2.94 -4.64 -15.05
N GLU A 120 2.34 -5.82 -15.09
CA GLU A 120 1.52 -6.28 -16.21
C GLU A 120 0.08 -5.77 -16.07
N HIS A 121 -0.53 -5.99 -14.91
CA HIS A 121 -1.84 -5.46 -14.54
C HIS A 121 -2.01 -5.51 -13.00
N ILE A 122 -3.07 -4.88 -12.51
CA ILE A 122 -3.41 -4.89 -11.10
C ILE A 122 -4.83 -5.41 -10.94
N GLU A 123 -4.99 -6.37 -10.05
CA GLU A 123 -6.28 -6.93 -9.66
C GLU A 123 -6.66 -6.38 -8.28
N VAL A 124 -7.88 -5.87 -8.16
CA VAL A 124 -8.37 -5.29 -6.90
C VAL A 124 -9.71 -5.91 -6.54
N ILE A 125 -9.82 -6.42 -5.34
CA ILE A 125 -11.06 -6.90 -4.75
C ILE A 125 -11.46 -5.93 -3.65
N SER A 126 -12.59 -5.24 -3.80
CA SER A 126 -13.09 -4.29 -2.81
C SER A 126 -13.95 -4.98 -1.74
N GLY A 127 -13.83 -4.52 -0.49
CA GLY A 127 -14.51 -5.10 0.66
C GLY A 127 -13.75 -6.25 1.31
N ALA A 128 -14.21 -6.69 2.49
CA ALA A 128 -13.55 -7.76 3.22
C ALA A 128 -13.47 -9.04 2.39
N THR A 129 -12.38 -9.79 2.54
CA THR A 129 -12.22 -11.11 1.93
C THR A 129 -11.70 -12.12 2.95
N SER A 130 -12.38 -13.26 3.07
CA SER A 130 -11.95 -14.36 3.93
C SER A 130 -10.77 -15.15 3.34
N LEU A 131 -10.55 -15.08 2.02
CA LEU A 131 -9.56 -15.91 1.31
C LEU A 131 -8.11 -15.61 1.69
N TYR A 132 -7.81 -14.39 2.15
CA TYR A 132 -6.44 -13.95 2.47
C TYR A 132 -6.20 -13.70 3.97
N GLY A 133 -7.24 -13.87 4.80
CA GLY A 133 -7.12 -13.79 6.25
C GLY A 133 -6.81 -12.38 6.78
N GLY A 134 -5.85 -12.29 7.69
CA GLY A 134 -5.58 -11.06 8.43
C GLY A 134 -5.22 -9.85 7.58
N GLY A 135 -5.80 -8.69 7.93
CA GLY A 135 -5.56 -7.40 7.27
C GLY A 135 -6.38 -7.15 6.00
N SER A 136 -7.20 -8.10 5.53
CA SER A 136 -8.04 -7.96 4.34
C SER A 136 -9.49 -7.52 4.67
N THR A 137 -9.64 -6.49 5.48
CA THR A 137 -10.96 -6.00 5.93
C THR A 137 -11.55 -4.94 5.01
N GLY A 138 -10.73 -4.23 4.26
CA GLY A 138 -11.13 -3.25 3.23
C GLY A 138 -11.01 -3.78 1.82
N GLY A 139 -10.16 -4.77 1.61
CA GLY A 139 -9.94 -5.38 0.31
C GLY A 139 -8.52 -5.89 0.10
N LEU A 140 -8.25 -6.18 -1.16
CA LEU A 140 -7.01 -6.77 -1.63
C LEU A 140 -6.56 -6.07 -2.91
N ILE A 141 -5.26 -5.84 -3.04
CA ILE A 141 -4.60 -5.41 -4.27
C ILE A 141 -3.55 -6.47 -4.62
N ASN A 142 -3.67 -7.13 -5.76
CA ASN A 142 -2.65 -8.03 -6.28
C ASN A 142 -1.98 -7.40 -7.49
N ILE A 143 -0.70 -7.13 -7.38
CA ILE A 143 0.13 -6.59 -8.44
C ILE A 143 0.69 -7.78 -9.20
N VAL A 144 0.29 -7.96 -10.44
CA VAL A 144 0.79 -9.01 -11.33
C VAL A 144 1.95 -8.44 -12.13
N THR A 145 3.10 -9.12 -12.08
CA THR A 145 4.33 -8.64 -12.72
C THR A 145 4.47 -9.14 -14.15
N LYS A 146 5.13 -8.35 -15.00
CA LYS A 146 5.48 -8.74 -16.38
C LYS A 146 6.39 -9.97 -16.38
N LYS A 147 6.07 -10.91 -17.23
CA LYS A 147 6.84 -12.15 -17.40
C LYS A 147 7.70 -12.08 -18.68
N GLY A 148 8.64 -13.02 -18.77
CA GLY A 148 9.39 -13.23 -20.01
C GLY A 148 8.50 -13.74 -21.12
N GLN A 149 8.84 -13.38 -22.36
CA GLN A 149 8.20 -13.87 -23.59
C GLN A 149 9.19 -14.74 -24.37
N GLN A 150 8.71 -15.54 -25.32
CA GLN A 150 9.58 -16.34 -26.17
C GLN A 150 10.42 -15.48 -27.12
N GLU A 151 9.79 -14.43 -27.66
CA GLU A 151 10.48 -13.47 -28.52
C GLU A 151 11.42 -12.59 -27.68
N ARG A 152 12.57 -12.25 -28.29
CA ARG A 152 13.51 -11.33 -27.65
C ARG A 152 12.99 -9.92 -27.75
N GLN A 153 12.92 -9.25 -26.64
CA GLN A 153 12.47 -7.88 -26.52
C GLN A 153 13.38 -7.08 -25.59
N VAL A 154 13.63 -5.83 -25.95
CA VAL A 154 14.30 -4.85 -25.12
C VAL A 154 13.39 -3.67 -24.92
N ASP A 155 13.10 -3.32 -23.68
CA ASP A 155 12.30 -2.17 -23.29
C ASP A 155 13.19 -1.11 -22.68
N LEU A 156 13.04 0.13 -23.09
CA LEU A 156 13.77 1.28 -22.52
C LEU A 156 12.78 2.40 -22.22
N GLU A 157 13.01 3.11 -21.11
CA GLU A 157 12.24 4.26 -20.71
C GLU A 157 13.16 5.35 -20.14
N LEU A 158 12.96 6.60 -20.60
CA LEU A 158 13.65 7.79 -20.13
C LEU A 158 12.61 8.87 -19.84
N GLY A 159 12.63 9.44 -18.64
CA GLY A 159 11.66 10.45 -18.25
C GLY A 159 12.23 11.50 -17.31
N GLY A 160 11.54 12.63 -17.26
CA GLY A 160 11.81 13.69 -16.32
C GLY A 160 10.57 14.55 -16.08
N LYS A 161 10.53 15.18 -14.91
CA LYS A 161 9.44 16.05 -14.46
C LYS A 161 10.01 17.27 -13.72
N THR A 162 9.43 18.44 -13.94
CA THR A 162 9.82 19.68 -13.25
C THR A 162 8.65 20.67 -13.14
N GLY A 163 8.58 21.43 -12.06
CA GLY A 163 7.69 22.58 -11.92
C GLY A 163 8.33 23.90 -12.34
N PHE A 164 9.63 23.89 -12.66
CA PHE A 164 10.43 25.08 -12.97
C PHE A 164 10.50 26.12 -11.83
N ALA A 165 10.22 25.73 -10.60
CA ALA A 165 10.27 26.62 -9.45
C ALA A 165 11.71 26.95 -9.03
N ASN A 166 12.61 25.97 -9.10
CA ASN A 166 14.03 26.12 -8.74
C ASN A 166 14.89 25.12 -9.53
N SER A 167 16.21 25.26 -9.45
CA SER A 167 17.19 24.40 -10.12
C SER A 167 17.16 22.93 -9.63
N ASN A 168 16.71 22.67 -8.40
CA ASN A 168 16.54 21.33 -7.84
C ASN A 168 15.10 20.76 -7.98
N ASP A 169 14.18 21.51 -8.62
CA ASP A 169 12.82 21.05 -8.90
C ASP A 169 12.80 20.21 -10.17
N HIS A 170 13.35 19.01 -10.08
CA HIS A 170 13.31 18.03 -11.16
C HIS A 170 13.38 16.60 -10.63
N ASP A 171 12.58 15.75 -11.21
CA ASP A 171 12.66 14.29 -11.02
C ASP A 171 13.18 13.67 -12.32
N GLU A 172 14.02 12.66 -12.21
CA GLU A 172 14.65 11.97 -13.34
C GLU A 172 14.39 10.47 -13.24
N ARG A 173 14.16 9.83 -14.39
CA ARG A 173 13.83 8.40 -14.45
C ARG A 173 14.49 7.71 -15.61
N VAL A 174 15.02 6.52 -15.39
CA VAL A 174 15.47 5.60 -16.42
C VAL A 174 15.04 4.17 -16.05
N ALA A 175 14.52 3.43 -17.03
CA ALA A 175 14.24 2.03 -16.87
C ALA A 175 14.65 1.23 -18.11
N ALA A 176 15.08 0.00 -17.93
CA ALA A 176 15.44 -0.91 -18.99
C ALA A 176 15.04 -2.35 -18.63
N ALA A 177 14.63 -3.12 -19.62
CA ALA A 177 14.41 -4.54 -19.46
C ALA A 177 14.86 -5.32 -20.70
N VAL A 178 15.27 -6.55 -20.47
CA VAL A 178 15.47 -7.54 -21.51
C VAL A 178 14.61 -8.76 -21.21
N SER A 179 13.93 -9.28 -22.20
CA SER A 179 13.16 -10.51 -22.10
C SER A 179 13.43 -11.40 -23.31
N GLY A 180 13.16 -12.68 -23.15
CA GLY A 180 13.28 -13.66 -24.22
C GLY A 180 13.22 -15.07 -23.70
N GLY A 181 13.15 -16.04 -24.62
CA GLY A 181 13.02 -17.44 -24.22
C GLY A 181 13.11 -18.43 -25.37
N THR A 182 12.67 -19.61 -25.07
CA THR A 182 12.48 -20.75 -25.94
C THR A 182 11.05 -21.27 -25.79
N GLU A 183 10.70 -22.37 -26.47
CA GLU A 183 9.38 -23.01 -26.31
C GLU A 183 9.09 -23.48 -24.89
N HIS A 184 10.12 -23.76 -24.07
CA HIS A 184 9.99 -24.35 -22.74
C HIS A 184 10.49 -23.44 -21.61
N ALA A 185 11.10 -22.32 -21.92
CA ALA A 185 11.61 -21.43 -20.87
C ALA A 185 11.64 -19.98 -21.36
N SER A 186 11.23 -19.07 -20.51
CA SER A 186 11.30 -17.63 -20.76
C SER A 186 11.75 -16.88 -19.52
N GLY A 187 12.29 -15.69 -19.72
CA GLY A 187 12.72 -14.85 -18.61
C GLY A 187 12.72 -13.37 -18.97
N ARG A 188 12.62 -12.55 -17.96
CA ARG A 188 12.74 -11.08 -18.04
C ARG A 188 13.62 -10.59 -16.89
N LEU A 189 14.53 -9.70 -17.20
CA LEU A 189 15.33 -8.97 -16.22
C LEU A 189 15.14 -7.47 -16.48
N SER A 190 14.83 -6.71 -15.44
CA SER A 190 14.60 -5.28 -15.51
C SER A 190 15.35 -4.53 -14.43
N VAL A 191 15.68 -3.29 -14.71
CA VAL A 191 16.19 -2.31 -13.78
C VAL A 191 15.47 -0.99 -14.01
N ALA A 192 14.98 -0.36 -12.94
CA ALA A 192 14.41 0.98 -12.97
C ALA A 192 15.09 1.83 -11.88
N TYR A 193 15.52 3.03 -12.24
CA TYR A 193 16.12 4.00 -11.35
C TYR A 193 15.37 5.31 -11.48
N GLN A 194 15.06 5.92 -10.35
CA GLN A 194 14.43 7.24 -10.28
C GLN A 194 15.10 8.09 -9.20
N ARG A 195 15.39 9.34 -9.54
CA ARG A 195 15.82 10.36 -8.61
C ARG A 195 14.71 11.39 -8.44
N PHE A 196 14.41 11.73 -7.21
CA PHE A 196 13.46 12.77 -6.85
C PHE A 196 14.24 14.01 -6.38
N GLY A 197 13.96 15.14 -7.00
CA GLY A 197 14.49 16.44 -6.56
C GLY A 197 13.64 17.08 -5.48
N GLY A 198 13.77 18.40 -5.32
CA GLY A 198 12.93 19.20 -4.44
C GLY A 198 11.53 19.40 -5.00
N TRP A 199 10.52 19.43 -4.14
CA TRP A 199 9.15 19.67 -4.53
C TRP A 199 8.68 21.05 -4.05
N TYR A 200 7.79 21.67 -4.81
CA TYR A 200 7.32 23.03 -4.59
C TYR A 200 5.79 23.07 -4.67
N ASP A 201 5.17 23.94 -3.87
CA ASP A 201 3.72 24.15 -3.86
C ASP A 201 3.24 25.06 -5.00
N GLY A 202 1.94 25.38 -5.04
CA GLY A 202 1.34 26.24 -6.05
C GLY A 202 1.87 27.70 -6.05
N ASN A 203 2.52 28.13 -4.97
CA ASN A 203 3.14 29.44 -4.83
C ASN A 203 4.65 29.44 -5.15
N ASN A 204 5.19 28.30 -5.56
CA ASN A 204 6.63 28.04 -5.74
C ASN A 204 7.43 28.09 -4.41
N ASP A 205 6.80 27.85 -3.28
CA ASP A 205 7.48 27.65 -2.01
C ASP A 205 7.90 26.18 -1.87
N ALA A 206 9.15 25.96 -1.40
CA ALA A 206 9.65 24.61 -1.21
C ALA A 206 8.82 23.85 -0.16
N LEU A 207 8.42 22.62 -0.49
CA LEU A 207 7.72 21.75 0.45
C LEU A 207 8.68 21.25 1.52
N ILE A 208 8.23 21.26 2.77
CA ILE A 208 8.99 20.65 3.86
C ILE A 208 9.01 19.12 3.71
N LEU A 209 10.13 18.50 4.07
CA LEU A 209 10.25 17.05 4.13
C LEU A 209 9.28 16.47 5.16
N ASP A 210 8.55 15.43 4.77
CA ASP A 210 7.75 14.66 5.73
C ASP A 210 8.69 13.87 6.65
N ASN A 211 8.94 14.42 7.83
CA ASN A 211 9.76 13.80 8.86
C ASN A 211 9.02 12.72 9.67
N THR A 212 7.73 12.52 9.42
CA THR A 212 6.92 11.50 10.12
C THR A 212 6.84 10.20 9.34
N GLN A 213 6.59 10.28 8.02
CA GLN A 213 6.44 9.14 7.13
C GLN A 213 7.52 9.08 6.04
N THR A 214 8.55 9.90 6.16
CA THR A 214 9.68 10.00 5.21
C THR A 214 9.27 10.36 3.79
N GLY A 215 9.38 11.63 3.41
CA GLY A 215 9.07 12.11 2.05
C GLY A 215 9.89 11.43 0.96
N LEU A 216 9.34 11.41 -0.26
CA LEU A 216 10.04 10.91 -1.45
C LEU A 216 10.98 11.95 -2.05
N GLN A 217 10.70 13.26 -1.88
CA GLN A 217 11.57 14.31 -2.38
C GLN A 217 12.99 14.17 -1.82
N HIS A 218 13.99 14.55 -2.59
CA HIS A 218 15.40 14.42 -2.23
C HIS A 218 15.80 12.99 -1.88
N SER A 219 15.53 12.06 -2.82
CA SER A 219 15.87 10.65 -2.65
C SER A 219 16.03 9.92 -3.97
N ASP A 220 16.71 8.79 -3.90
CA ASP A 220 16.86 7.85 -5.01
C ASP A 220 16.02 6.59 -4.77
N ARG A 221 15.58 5.97 -5.87
CA ARG A 221 14.88 4.71 -5.88
C ARG A 221 15.45 3.79 -6.96
N LEU A 222 15.76 2.55 -6.58
CA LEU A 222 16.23 1.49 -7.48
C LEU A 222 15.33 0.28 -7.30
N ASP A 223 14.83 -0.28 -8.41
CA ASP A 223 14.10 -1.54 -8.47
C ASP A 223 14.75 -2.45 -9.51
N VAL A 224 15.23 -3.61 -9.09
CA VAL A 224 15.77 -4.66 -9.95
C VAL A 224 14.88 -5.88 -9.81
N MET A 225 14.28 -6.34 -10.92
CA MET A 225 13.35 -7.46 -10.90
C MET A 225 13.74 -8.50 -11.95
N GLY A 226 13.70 -9.77 -11.54
CA GLY A 226 13.86 -10.92 -12.42
C GLY A 226 12.65 -11.83 -12.36
N THR A 227 12.12 -12.23 -13.52
CA THR A 227 11.09 -13.26 -13.63
C THR A 227 11.57 -14.37 -14.57
N GLY A 228 11.28 -15.61 -14.23
CA GLY A 228 11.61 -16.76 -15.05
C GLY A 228 10.50 -17.79 -15.02
N THR A 229 10.19 -18.37 -16.15
CA THR A 229 9.17 -19.41 -16.32
C THR A 229 9.80 -20.61 -17.04
N ILE A 230 9.51 -21.82 -16.55
CA ILE A 230 9.93 -23.08 -17.17
C ILE A 230 8.69 -23.95 -17.33
N ASP A 231 8.30 -24.27 -18.55
CA ASP A 231 7.29 -25.26 -18.86
C ASP A 231 7.95 -26.65 -18.85
N ILE A 232 7.66 -27.42 -17.79
CA ILE A 232 8.23 -28.78 -17.62
C ILE A 232 7.61 -29.70 -18.66
N ASP A 233 6.34 -29.54 -18.89
CA ASP A 233 5.53 -30.14 -19.96
C ASP A 233 4.24 -29.32 -20.19
N ASP A 234 3.29 -29.85 -20.96
CA ASP A 234 2.05 -29.17 -21.34
C ASP A 234 1.15 -28.81 -20.14
N ASN A 235 1.33 -29.47 -19.00
CA ASN A 235 0.50 -29.29 -17.80
C ASN A 235 1.26 -28.65 -16.64
N ARG A 236 2.60 -28.77 -16.60
CA ARG A 236 3.39 -28.38 -15.43
C ARG A 236 4.34 -27.23 -15.72
N GLN A 237 4.27 -26.22 -14.87
CA GLN A 237 5.08 -25.02 -14.99
C GLN A 237 5.74 -24.66 -13.66
N LEU A 238 6.95 -24.14 -13.73
CA LEU A 238 7.67 -23.54 -12.62
C LEU A 238 7.93 -22.07 -12.92
N GLN A 239 7.59 -21.18 -11.98
CA GLN A 239 7.76 -19.74 -12.10
C GLN A 239 8.59 -19.19 -10.94
N LEU A 240 9.63 -18.42 -11.27
CA LEU A 240 10.45 -17.68 -10.31
C LEU A 240 10.17 -16.18 -10.45
N VAL A 241 10.02 -15.51 -9.32
CA VAL A 241 10.01 -14.03 -9.22
C VAL A 241 11.03 -13.64 -8.16
N THR A 242 11.90 -12.70 -8.49
CA THR A 242 12.87 -12.12 -7.55
C THR A 242 12.94 -10.61 -7.72
N GLN A 243 13.06 -9.88 -6.61
CA GLN A 243 13.16 -8.44 -6.62
C GLN A 243 14.16 -7.95 -5.56
N TYR A 244 14.96 -6.96 -5.93
CA TYR A 244 15.69 -6.11 -5.03
C TYR A 244 15.19 -4.68 -5.19
N TYR A 245 14.69 -4.09 -4.11
CA TYR A 245 14.21 -2.71 -4.07
C TYR A 245 14.98 -1.92 -3.03
N LYS A 246 15.43 -0.73 -3.40
CA LYS A 246 16.06 0.23 -2.49
C LYS A 246 15.58 1.64 -2.77
N SER A 247 15.24 2.37 -1.71
CA SER A 247 15.00 3.81 -1.77
C SER A 247 15.68 4.48 -0.58
N GLN A 248 16.42 5.53 -0.82
CA GLN A 248 17.25 6.20 0.19
C GLN A 248 17.21 7.71 -0.01
N GLY A 249 17.12 8.49 1.10
CA GLY A 249 17.29 9.94 1.09
C GLY A 249 18.72 10.30 0.72
N ASP A 250 18.88 11.45 0.09
CA ASP A 250 20.17 12.06 -0.25
C ASP A 250 20.72 12.93 0.91
N ASP A 251 21.56 13.92 0.60
CA ASP A 251 22.17 14.85 1.55
C ASP A 251 21.24 16.02 1.95
N TYR A 252 19.96 16.02 1.53
CA TYR A 252 18.97 17.00 1.96
C TYR A 252 18.30 16.60 3.27
N GLY A 253 18.05 17.60 4.12
CA GLY A 253 17.41 17.43 5.42
C GLY A 253 16.39 18.50 5.73
N LEU A 254 15.58 18.24 6.76
CA LEU A 254 14.69 19.22 7.35
C LEU A 254 15.46 20.04 8.39
N TYR A 255 15.78 21.29 8.05
CA TYR A 255 16.32 22.24 9.01
C TYR A 255 15.21 22.72 9.95
N LEU A 256 15.40 22.51 11.22
CA LEU A 256 14.40 22.78 12.28
C LEU A 256 14.61 24.15 12.96
N GLY A 257 15.30 25.08 12.30
CA GLY A 257 15.68 26.38 12.87
C GLY A 257 16.90 26.31 13.77
N GLU A 258 17.52 27.45 14.05
CA GLU A 258 18.63 27.54 15.00
C GLU A 258 18.23 26.97 16.36
N ASN A 259 19.05 26.08 16.90
CA ASN A 259 18.75 25.32 18.11
C ASN A 259 17.40 24.57 18.10
N MET A 260 16.96 24.13 16.93
CA MET A 260 15.66 23.50 16.70
C MET A 260 14.45 24.36 17.15
N SER A 261 14.54 25.68 16.99
CA SER A 261 13.51 26.64 17.42
C SER A 261 12.17 26.41 16.73
N ALA A 262 12.12 25.86 15.53
CA ALA A 262 10.88 25.51 14.85
C ALA A 262 10.09 24.41 15.57
N VAL A 263 10.76 23.56 16.36
CA VAL A 263 10.11 22.49 17.14
C VAL A 263 9.25 23.07 18.27
N THR A 264 9.67 24.16 18.88
CA THR A 264 8.94 24.88 19.93
C THR A 264 7.98 25.96 19.36
N GLY A 265 8.04 26.25 18.09
CA GLY A 265 7.16 27.19 17.40
C GLY A 265 7.72 28.59 17.17
N ASP A 266 8.96 28.85 17.63
CA ASP A 266 9.61 30.17 17.52
C ASP A 266 10.39 30.37 16.21
N GLY A 267 10.64 29.30 15.44
CA GLY A 267 11.41 29.30 14.20
C GLY A 267 10.63 28.79 13.01
N LYS A 268 11.28 28.84 11.84
CA LYS A 268 10.77 28.22 10.60
C LYS A 268 11.59 26.98 10.27
N ALA A 269 10.90 25.91 9.89
CA ALA A 269 11.50 24.74 9.28
C ALA A 269 11.48 24.87 7.76
N PHE A 270 12.51 24.34 7.10
CA PHE A 270 12.58 24.26 5.65
C PHE A 270 13.53 23.13 5.22
N THR A 271 13.32 22.63 4.02
CA THR A 271 14.19 21.61 3.42
C THR A 271 15.46 22.25 2.85
N THR A 272 16.63 21.72 3.16
CA THR A 272 17.93 22.21 2.66
C THR A 272 18.94 21.07 2.55
N ASP A 273 20.00 21.29 1.78
CA ASP A 273 21.18 20.43 1.71
C ASP A 273 22.01 20.45 3.01
N GLY A 274 22.98 19.58 3.11
CA GLY A 274 23.93 19.50 4.20
C GLY A 274 23.53 18.55 5.34
N LEU A 275 22.61 17.62 5.10
CA LEU A 275 22.33 16.54 6.04
C LEU A 275 23.55 15.63 6.17
N ASN A 276 24.12 15.56 7.37
CA ASN A 276 25.16 14.64 7.78
C ASN A 276 24.65 13.81 8.96
N SER A 277 24.22 12.58 8.69
CA SER A 277 23.55 11.73 9.69
C SER A 277 24.06 10.30 9.61
N ASP A 278 24.36 9.71 10.76
CA ASP A 278 24.74 8.30 10.89
C ASP A 278 23.59 7.33 10.48
N ARG A 279 22.37 7.86 10.35
CA ARG A 279 21.21 7.11 9.87
C ARG A 279 20.39 7.95 8.91
N VAL A 280 20.27 7.46 7.68
CA VAL A 280 19.53 8.10 6.58
C VAL A 280 18.20 7.38 6.38
N PRO A 281 17.09 8.11 6.14
CA PRO A 281 15.79 7.48 5.88
C PRO A 281 15.83 6.65 4.58
N GLY A 282 15.19 5.51 4.61
CA GLY A 282 15.20 4.62 3.45
C GLY A 282 14.37 3.36 3.63
N THR A 283 14.23 2.63 2.55
CA THR A 283 13.63 1.30 2.52
C THR A 283 14.50 0.39 1.67
N GLU A 284 14.73 -0.81 2.14
CA GLU A 284 15.41 -1.85 1.37
C GLU A 284 14.59 -3.14 1.50
N ARG A 285 14.37 -3.84 0.38
CA ARG A 285 13.60 -5.09 0.37
C ARG A 285 14.17 -6.07 -0.63
N HIS A 286 14.26 -7.34 -0.21
CA HIS A 286 14.45 -8.48 -1.09
C HIS A 286 13.20 -9.35 -1.07
N LEU A 287 12.83 -9.87 -2.23
CA LEU A 287 11.73 -10.81 -2.38
C LEU A 287 12.16 -11.91 -3.34
N ILE A 288 11.90 -13.14 -2.97
CA ILE A 288 12.03 -14.31 -3.85
C ILE A 288 10.80 -15.19 -3.68
N SER A 289 10.22 -15.62 -4.79
CA SER A 289 9.05 -16.49 -4.82
C SER A 289 9.23 -17.54 -5.91
N LEU A 290 8.94 -18.79 -5.56
CA LEU A 290 8.92 -19.91 -6.49
C LEU A 290 7.52 -20.51 -6.46
N GLN A 291 6.88 -20.58 -7.62
CA GLN A 291 5.57 -21.17 -7.81
C GLN A 291 5.66 -22.37 -8.74
N TYR A 292 5.05 -23.47 -8.35
CA TYR A 292 4.80 -24.64 -9.18
C TYR A 292 3.29 -24.74 -9.45
N SER A 293 2.92 -24.95 -10.70
CA SER A 293 1.55 -25.20 -11.12
C SER A 293 1.48 -26.50 -11.93
N ASP A 294 0.37 -27.22 -11.74
CA ASP A 294 0.06 -28.47 -12.43
C ASP A 294 -1.43 -28.47 -12.78
N ALA A 295 -1.74 -28.40 -14.06
CA ALA A 295 -3.11 -28.29 -14.57
C ALA A 295 -3.90 -29.62 -14.46
N ASP A 296 -3.22 -30.74 -14.21
CA ASP A 296 -3.85 -32.07 -14.11
C ASP A 296 -3.26 -32.91 -12.94
N PHE A 297 -3.13 -32.31 -11.78
CA PHE A 297 -2.69 -33.00 -10.57
C PHE A 297 -3.83 -33.89 -10.02
N PHE A 298 -3.83 -35.17 -10.40
CA PHE A 298 -4.91 -36.12 -10.09
C PHE A 298 -6.32 -35.61 -10.47
N GLY A 299 -6.44 -34.98 -11.64
CA GLY A 299 -7.69 -34.40 -12.13
C GLY A 299 -8.08 -33.07 -11.49
N GLN A 300 -7.15 -32.40 -10.82
CA GLN A 300 -7.34 -31.08 -10.22
C GLN A 300 -6.23 -30.14 -10.70
N ASN A 301 -6.49 -28.86 -10.65
CA ASN A 301 -5.42 -27.86 -10.85
C ASN A 301 -4.75 -27.54 -9.52
N LEU A 302 -3.44 -27.75 -9.43
CA LEU A 302 -2.61 -27.45 -8.26
C LEU A 302 -1.80 -26.20 -8.51
N VAL A 303 -1.79 -25.29 -7.55
CA VAL A 303 -0.83 -24.19 -7.45
C VAL A 303 -0.16 -24.26 -6.08
N SER A 304 1.16 -24.33 -6.07
CA SER A 304 1.98 -24.34 -4.86
C SER A 304 3.02 -23.24 -4.95
N GLN A 305 3.17 -22.44 -3.91
CA GLN A 305 4.09 -21.30 -3.86
C GLN A 305 4.88 -21.32 -2.55
N VAL A 306 6.18 -21.08 -2.63
CA VAL A 306 7.04 -20.78 -1.48
C VAL A 306 7.71 -19.45 -1.70
N TYR A 307 7.90 -18.68 -0.63
CA TYR A 307 8.48 -17.36 -0.73
C TYR A 307 9.28 -16.96 0.52
N TYR A 308 10.22 -16.04 0.29
CA TYR A 308 10.94 -15.30 1.32
C TYR A 308 10.94 -13.83 0.98
N ARG A 309 10.75 -12.98 1.99
CA ARG A 309 10.85 -11.52 1.89
C ARG A 309 11.53 -10.98 3.14
N ASP A 310 12.50 -10.11 2.97
CA ASP A 310 12.98 -9.22 4.03
C ASP A 310 12.72 -7.76 3.66
N GLU A 311 12.48 -6.91 4.64
CA GLU A 311 12.27 -5.49 4.46
C GLU A 311 12.84 -4.73 5.64
N SER A 312 13.62 -3.69 5.34
CA SER A 312 14.14 -2.73 6.29
C SER A 312 13.57 -1.35 6.00
N LEU A 313 12.97 -0.70 7.00
CA LEU A 313 12.41 0.65 6.91
C LEU A 313 13.07 1.55 7.95
N THR A 314 13.75 2.61 7.49
CA THR A 314 14.39 3.62 8.32
C THR A 314 13.63 4.94 8.19
N PHE A 315 13.24 5.49 9.35
CA PHE A 315 12.51 6.75 9.42
C PHE A 315 13.47 7.95 9.52
N TYR A 316 12.93 9.12 9.19
CA TYR A 316 13.62 10.39 9.31
C TYR A 316 13.94 10.66 10.80
N PRO A 317 15.05 11.40 11.10
CA PRO A 317 15.31 11.87 12.46
C PRO A 317 14.16 12.73 12.99
N PHE A 318 13.80 12.52 14.27
CA PHE A 318 12.61 13.07 14.86
C PHE A 318 12.85 13.62 16.27
N PRO A 319 12.39 14.83 16.61
CA PRO A 319 12.53 15.39 17.95
C PRO A 319 11.54 14.77 18.93
N THR A 320 11.91 14.67 20.20
CA THR A 320 10.99 14.40 21.30
C THR A 320 11.05 15.55 22.30
N LEU A 321 9.88 16.03 22.72
CA LEU A 321 9.77 17.10 23.69
C LEU A 321 9.57 16.55 25.13
N SER A 322 10.22 17.20 26.08
CA SER A 322 9.93 17.03 27.51
C SER A 322 9.83 18.42 28.13
N LYS A 323 8.68 18.70 28.78
CA LYS A 323 8.40 20.02 29.40
C LYS A 323 8.58 21.20 28.41
N GLY A 324 8.19 20.98 27.13
CA GLY A 324 8.27 22.00 26.08
C GLY A 324 9.69 22.27 25.53
N GLN A 325 10.68 21.44 25.90
CA GLN A 325 12.05 21.53 25.40
C GLN A 325 12.42 20.24 24.65
N VAL A 326 13.28 20.34 23.65
CA VAL A 326 13.82 19.16 22.94
C VAL A 326 14.64 18.33 23.93
N SER A 327 14.20 17.11 24.20
CA SER A 327 14.84 16.20 25.14
C SER A 327 15.68 15.13 24.47
N SER A 328 15.36 14.80 23.21
CA SER A 328 16.13 13.88 22.37
C SER A 328 15.85 14.12 20.89
N PHE A 329 16.78 13.72 20.06
CA PHE A 329 16.66 13.66 18.62
C PHE A 329 17.12 12.27 18.16
N SER A 330 16.29 11.57 17.39
CA SER A 330 16.51 10.14 17.16
C SER A 330 15.83 9.65 15.90
N SER A 331 16.28 8.53 15.36
CA SER A 331 15.71 7.88 14.18
C SER A 331 15.41 6.42 14.49
N SER A 332 14.24 5.94 14.08
CA SER A 332 13.86 4.54 14.20
C SER A 332 14.16 3.75 12.94
N LYS A 333 14.46 2.47 13.12
CA LYS A 333 14.57 1.46 12.07
C LYS A 333 13.72 0.25 12.44
N GLN A 334 13.01 -0.28 11.45
CA GLN A 334 12.20 -1.49 11.58
C GLN A 334 12.71 -2.52 10.56
N ASP A 335 12.89 -3.75 10.99
CA ASP A 335 13.32 -4.88 10.15
C ASP A 335 12.27 -5.98 10.25
N THR A 336 11.84 -6.51 9.10
CA THR A 336 10.83 -7.57 8.99
C THR A 336 11.35 -8.66 8.07
N ASP A 337 11.36 -9.90 8.56
CA ASP A 337 11.62 -11.09 7.74
C ASP A 337 10.35 -11.92 7.67
N GLN A 338 9.98 -12.39 6.48
CA GLN A 338 8.80 -13.22 6.28
C GLN A 338 9.09 -14.34 5.29
N TYR A 339 8.69 -15.56 5.63
CA TYR A 339 8.67 -16.69 4.71
C TYR A 339 7.37 -17.47 4.82
N GLY A 340 6.98 -18.11 3.75
CA GLY A 340 5.74 -18.86 3.74
C GLY A 340 5.61 -19.83 2.60
N ALA A 341 4.59 -20.67 2.73
CA ALA A 341 4.17 -21.64 1.73
C ALA A 341 2.65 -21.60 1.57
N LYS A 342 2.20 -21.77 0.34
CA LYS A 342 0.78 -21.83 -0.02
C LYS A 342 0.53 -23.00 -0.94
N ILE A 343 -0.58 -23.69 -0.74
CA ILE A 343 -1.06 -24.75 -1.63
C ILE A 343 -2.53 -24.47 -1.89
N THR A 344 -2.90 -24.44 -3.16
CA THR A 344 -4.28 -24.26 -3.62
C THR A 344 -4.59 -25.37 -4.63
N LEU A 345 -5.70 -26.04 -4.44
CA LEU A 345 -6.27 -27.01 -5.38
C LEU A 345 -7.63 -26.53 -5.86
N ASN A 346 -7.81 -26.54 -7.17
CA ASN A 346 -9.08 -26.26 -7.81
C ASN A 346 -9.59 -27.53 -8.49
N SER A 347 -10.82 -27.89 -8.22
CA SER A 347 -11.46 -29.05 -8.79
C SER A 347 -12.88 -28.74 -9.25
N GLN A 348 -13.34 -29.46 -10.26
CA GLN A 348 -14.71 -29.41 -10.77
C GLN A 348 -15.38 -30.77 -10.59
N PRO A 349 -15.91 -31.07 -9.39
CA PRO A 349 -16.51 -32.38 -9.10
C PRO A 349 -17.71 -32.69 -10.00
N LEU A 350 -18.46 -31.67 -10.40
CA LEU A 350 -19.59 -31.73 -11.33
C LEU A 350 -19.55 -30.51 -12.26
N ASN A 351 -20.23 -30.61 -13.39
CA ASN A 351 -20.38 -29.46 -14.30
C ASN A 351 -21.07 -28.29 -13.57
N GLY A 352 -20.49 -27.09 -13.67
CA GLY A 352 -20.97 -25.90 -12.99
C GLY A 352 -20.68 -25.85 -11.48
N TRP A 353 -19.93 -26.81 -10.93
CA TRP A 353 -19.50 -26.81 -9.52
C TRP A 353 -18.00 -26.71 -9.41
N ASP A 354 -17.50 -25.55 -8.97
CA ASP A 354 -16.10 -25.33 -8.68
C ASP A 354 -15.84 -25.43 -7.16
N LEU A 355 -14.79 -26.12 -6.81
CA LEU A 355 -14.33 -26.30 -5.45
C LEU A 355 -12.86 -25.90 -5.37
N THR A 356 -12.55 -24.89 -4.56
CA THR A 356 -11.19 -24.44 -4.27
C THR A 356 -10.88 -24.69 -2.80
N TRP A 357 -9.76 -25.34 -2.52
CA TRP A 357 -9.35 -25.62 -1.15
C TRP A 357 -7.83 -25.57 -1.05
N GLY A 358 -7.33 -25.35 0.15
CA GLY A 358 -5.89 -25.23 0.32
C GLY A 358 -5.47 -24.89 1.73
N LEU A 359 -4.19 -24.58 1.83
CA LEU A 359 -3.52 -24.26 3.08
C LEU A 359 -2.50 -23.14 2.84
N ASP A 360 -2.55 -22.11 3.68
CA ASP A 360 -1.49 -21.11 3.80
C ASP A 360 -0.76 -21.31 5.12
N ALA A 361 0.57 -21.19 5.09
CA ALA A 361 1.43 -21.16 6.27
C ALA A 361 2.47 -20.06 6.08
N ASP A 362 2.62 -19.18 7.05
CA ASP A 362 3.64 -18.15 7.05
C ASP A 362 4.21 -17.87 8.43
N HIS A 363 5.43 -17.38 8.44
CA HIS A 363 6.14 -16.94 9.63
C HIS A 363 6.76 -15.58 9.39
N GLU A 364 6.54 -14.65 10.31
CA GLU A 364 7.10 -13.30 10.30
C GLU A 364 7.92 -13.07 11.56
N THR A 365 9.10 -12.47 11.43
CA THR A 365 9.91 -11.95 12.52
C THR A 365 10.03 -10.44 12.39
N PHE A 366 9.84 -9.73 13.49
CA PHE A 366 9.92 -8.28 13.53
C PHE A 366 10.89 -7.81 14.61
N ASN A 367 11.75 -6.85 14.24
CA ASN A 367 12.65 -6.13 15.13
C ASN A 367 12.57 -4.63 14.88
N ALA A 368 12.75 -3.82 15.91
CA ALA A 368 12.84 -2.38 15.78
C ALA A 368 13.83 -1.78 16.77
N ASN A 369 14.61 -0.81 16.30
CA ASN A 369 15.55 -0.07 17.13
C ASN A 369 15.42 1.44 16.93
N GLN A 370 15.93 2.19 17.92
CA GLN A 370 15.98 3.65 17.92
C GLN A 370 17.41 4.10 18.15
N MET A 371 17.98 4.82 17.19
CA MET A 371 19.28 5.45 17.29
C MET A 371 19.12 6.89 17.78
N PHE A 372 19.82 7.23 18.86
CA PHE A 372 19.82 8.57 19.43
C PHE A 372 21.06 9.33 19.02
N PHE A 373 20.88 10.62 18.76
CA PHE A 373 21.92 11.52 18.30
C PHE A 373 22.39 12.46 19.40
N ASP A 374 23.63 12.94 19.28
CA ASP A 374 24.20 13.94 20.18
C ASP A 374 23.48 15.28 20.00
N LEU A 375 22.71 15.70 21.00
CA LEU A 375 22.03 16.99 21.00
C LEU A 375 22.99 18.17 20.92
N GLY A 376 24.22 18.02 21.42
CA GLY A 376 25.26 19.05 21.31
C GLY A 376 25.66 19.36 19.87
N GLN A 377 25.41 18.44 18.94
CA GLN A 377 25.63 18.63 17.50
C GLN A 377 24.32 18.85 16.74
N SER A 378 23.28 18.08 17.05
CA SER A 378 22.01 18.16 16.33
C SER A 378 21.28 19.48 16.57
N MET A 379 21.27 20.02 17.79
CA MET A 379 20.57 21.28 18.08
C MET A 379 21.20 22.50 17.40
N PRO A 380 22.51 22.76 17.51
CA PRO A 380 23.11 23.92 16.84
C PRO A 380 23.02 23.85 15.30
N SER A 381 23.02 22.65 14.74
CA SER A 381 22.85 22.44 13.30
C SER A 381 21.40 22.46 12.83
N GLY A 382 20.43 22.67 13.75
CA GLY A 382 18.99 22.59 13.42
C GLY A 382 18.55 21.21 12.94
N GLY A 383 19.22 20.14 13.38
CA GLY A 383 18.89 18.75 13.00
C GLY A 383 19.62 18.24 11.75
N LEU A 384 20.59 18.98 11.20
CA LEU A 384 21.33 18.54 10.02
C LEU A 384 22.60 17.74 10.32
N ASN A 385 23.20 17.86 11.51
CA ASN A 385 24.38 17.07 11.91
C ASN A 385 24.02 16.10 13.04
N ASN A 386 23.89 14.81 12.72
CA ASN A 386 23.32 13.79 13.59
C ASN A 386 24.29 12.63 13.79
N GLN A 387 25.20 12.79 14.75
CA GLN A 387 26.12 11.73 15.18
C GLN A 387 25.46 10.86 16.27
N SER A 388 25.52 9.57 16.10
CA SER A 388 24.92 8.61 17.04
C SER A 388 25.71 8.53 18.35
N ILE A 389 24.99 8.45 19.47
CA ILE A 389 25.56 8.25 20.80
C ILE A 389 25.25 6.88 21.40
N TYR A 390 24.05 6.37 21.14
CA TYR A 390 23.64 5.02 21.50
C TYR A 390 22.41 4.58 20.72
N THR A 391 22.14 3.27 20.75
CA THR A 391 20.94 2.67 20.14
C THR A 391 20.21 1.81 21.19
N THR A 392 18.87 1.89 21.21
CA THR A 392 18.01 1.10 22.07
C THR A 392 17.03 0.26 21.26
N GLY A 393 16.43 -0.78 21.85
CA GLY A 393 15.23 -1.40 21.30
C GLY A 393 14.08 -0.40 21.29
N ARG A 394 13.30 -0.36 20.21
CA ARG A 394 12.11 0.50 20.11
C ARG A 394 10.87 -0.19 20.64
N TYR A 395 10.70 -1.45 20.30
CA TYR A 395 9.65 -2.37 20.69
C TYR A 395 10.27 -3.72 21.06
N PRO A 396 9.58 -4.60 21.82
CA PRO A 396 10.04 -5.98 21.94
C PRO A 396 10.11 -6.63 20.57
N SER A 397 11.13 -7.44 20.34
CA SER A 397 11.18 -8.32 19.17
C SER A 397 10.08 -9.35 19.31
N TYR A 398 9.46 -9.71 18.18
CA TYR A 398 8.43 -10.74 18.19
C TYR A 398 8.41 -11.53 16.88
N SER A 399 7.79 -12.69 16.93
CA SER A 399 7.44 -13.45 15.73
C SER A 399 5.97 -13.83 15.72
N ILE A 400 5.43 -13.95 14.51
CA ILE A 400 4.04 -14.36 14.26
C ILE A 400 4.07 -15.57 13.33
N THR A 401 3.40 -16.65 13.71
CA THR A 401 3.19 -17.82 12.87
C THR A 401 1.71 -17.96 12.56
N ASN A 402 1.37 -18.06 11.28
CA ASN A 402 0.01 -18.27 10.81
C ASN A 402 -0.11 -19.63 10.13
N LEU A 403 -1.24 -20.31 10.39
CA LEU A 403 -1.65 -21.52 9.68
C LEU A 403 -3.13 -21.41 9.33
N ALA A 404 -3.47 -21.57 8.05
CA ALA A 404 -4.81 -21.25 7.61
C ALA A 404 -5.31 -22.16 6.47
N PRO A 405 -5.97 -23.29 6.79
CA PRO A 405 -6.76 -24.03 5.81
C PRO A 405 -7.99 -23.23 5.39
N PHE A 406 -8.38 -23.38 4.12
CA PHE A 406 -9.57 -22.75 3.55
C PHE A 406 -10.28 -23.65 2.55
N LEU A 407 -11.58 -23.39 2.38
CA LEU A 407 -12.44 -24.03 1.42
C LEU A 407 -13.38 -22.99 0.83
N GLN A 408 -13.47 -22.94 -0.50
CA GLN A 408 -14.38 -22.10 -1.26
C GLN A 408 -15.15 -22.98 -2.25
N SER A 409 -16.44 -22.76 -2.37
CA SER A 409 -17.30 -23.46 -3.34
C SER A 409 -18.10 -22.45 -4.13
N SER A 410 -18.29 -22.72 -5.41
CA SER A 410 -19.18 -21.96 -6.29
C SER A 410 -19.97 -22.93 -7.16
N TYR A 411 -21.28 -22.71 -7.26
CA TYR A 411 -22.19 -23.58 -7.98
C TYR A 411 -23.20 -22.80 -8.82
N ASP A 412 -23.28 -23.19 -10.10
CA ASP A 412 -24.26 -22.63 -11.03
C ASP A 412 -25.60 -23.35 -10.83
N LEU A 413 -26.55 -22.69 -10.16
CA LEU A 413 -27.91 -23.24 -9.96
C LEU A 413 -28.65 -23.39 -11.28
N ASN A 414 -28.43 -22.48 -12.19
CA ASN A 414 -28.96 -22.44 -13.55
C ASN A 414 -28.23 -21.33 -14.33
N ASP A 415 -28.61 -21.08 -15.58
CA ASP A 415 -28.00 -20.07 -16.47
C ASP A 415 -28.10 -18.61 -15.93
N ILE A 416 -28.92 -18.38 -14.90
CA ILE A 416 -29.15 -17.05 -14.33
C ILE A 416 -28.42 -16.88 -12.99
N PHE A 417 -28.41 -17.89 -12.13
CA PHE A 417 -27.94 -17.76 -10.76
C PHE A 417 -26.72 -18.63 -10.47
N THR A 418 -25.67 -18.00 -10.00
CA THR A 418 -24.48 -18.63 -9.41
C THR A 418 -24.44 -18.32 -7.93
N ILE A 419 -24.30 -19.33 -7.07
CA ILE A 419 -24.11 -19.17 -5.64
C ILE A 419 -22.69 -19.53 -5.25
N SER A 420 -22.14 -18.84 -4.27
CA SER A 420 -20.80 -19.11 -3.74
C SER A 420 -20.79 -19.03 -2.22
N GLY A 421 -19.84 -19.73 -1.61
CA GLY A 421 -19.62 -19.66 -0.18
C GLY A 421 -18.33 -20.33 0.23
N GLY A 422 -17.76 -19.88 1.33
CA GLY A 422 -16.49 -20.42 1.79
C GLY A 422 -16.24 -20.18 3.27
N VAL A 423 -15.22 -20.87 3.74
CA VAL A 423 -14.71 -20.79 5.11
C VAL A 423 -13.20 -20.81 5.12
N ARG A 424 -12.59 -20.00 5.96
CA ARG A 424 -11.18 -20.04 6.33
C ARG A 424 -11.09 -20.17 7.85
N TYR A 425 -10.31 -21.12 8.31
CA TYR A 425 -9.83 -21.15 9.68
C TYR A 425 -8.43 -20.56 9.70
N GLN A 426 -8.16 -19.59 10.54
CA GLN A 426 -6.84 -19.00 10.71
C GLN A 426 -6.42 -19.11 12.18
N TRP A 427 -5.38 -19.88 12.43
CA TRP A 427 -4.67 -19.93 13.70
C TRP A 427 -3.44 -19.02 13.63
N THR A 428 -3.21 -18.24 14.67
CA THR A 428 -2.09 -17.29 14.79
C THR A 428 -1.42 -17.44 16.15
N GLU A 429 -0.12 -17.74 16.17
CA GLU A 429 0.73 -17.70 17.36
C GLU A 429 1.59 -16.45 17.34
N ASN A 430 1.62 -15.72 18.45
CA ASN A 430 2.57 -14.63 18.72
C ASN A 430 3.57 -15.09 19.76
N LYS A 431 4.86 -14.93 19.46
CA LYS A 431 5.95 -15.07 20.42
C LYS A 431 6.62 -13.72 20.57
N VAL A 432 6.72 -13.23 21.80
CA VAL A 432 7.33 -11.94 22.15
C VAL A 432 8.54 -12.19 23.03
N ASP A 433 9.66 -11.55 22.74
CA ASP A 433 10.89 -11.65 23.52
C ASP A 433 10.88 -10.73 24.74
N ASP A 434 11.73 -11.01 25.73
CA ASP A 434 11.94 -10.14 26.87
C ASP A 434 12.40 -8.75 26.42
N PHE A 435 11.92 -7.71 27.09
CA PHE A 435 12.19 -6.35 26.67
C PHE A 435 12.38 -5.40 27.86
N VAL A 436 13.52 -4.77 27.98
CA VAL A 436 13.68 -3.65 28.92
C VAL A 436 12.88 -2.45 28.39
N GLY A 437 12.06 -1.84 29.22
CA GLY A 437 11.19 -0.73 28.83
C GLY A 437 11.98 0.37 28.10
N TYR A 438 11.38 0.93 27.07
CA TYR A 438 12.04 1.90 26.17
C TYR A 438 12.69 3.09 26.91
N ALA A 439 11.98 3.69 27.88
CA ALA A 439 12.52 4.78 28.69
C ALA A 439 13.67 4.31 29.62
N GLN A 440 13.57 3.10 30.15
CA GLN A 440 14.57 2.50 31.04
C GLN A 440 15.88 2.20 30.30
N GLN A 441 15.79 1.75 29.04
CA GLN A 441 16.97 1.60 28.20
C GLN A 441 17.69 2.93 27.99
N GLN A 442 16.96 4.04 27.79
CA GLN A 442 17.54 5.38 27.68
C GLN A 442 18.21 5.83 29.00
N ASP A 443 17.58 5.55 30.14
CA ASP A 443 18.16 5.89 31.43
C ASP A 443 19.46 5.11 31.72
N VAL A 444 19.53 3.84 31.30
CA VAL A 444 20.76 3.03 31.36
C VAL A 444 21.81 3.60 30.41
N ALA A 445 21.45 3.86 29.14
CA ALA A 445 22.37 4.37 28.12
C ALA A 445 22.94 5.75 28.48
N ASN A 446 22.15 6.59 29.14
CA ASN A 446 22.57 7.91 29.61
C ASN A 446 23.30 7.86 30.98
N GLY A 447 23.54 6.69 31.55
CA GLY A 447 24.25 6.52 32.83
C GLY A 447 23.49 7.01 34.06
N LYS A 448 22.19 7.26 33.96
CA LYS A 448 21.35 7.65 35.11
C LYS A 448 21.14 6.49 36.06
N VAL A 449 21.11 5.29 35.54
CA VAL A 449 21.06 4.01 36.27
C VAL A 449 22.00 3.01 35.62
N SER A 450 22.38 1.96 36.34
CA SER A 450 23.29 0.93 35.83
C SER A 450 22.57 -0.21 35.11
N SER A 451 21.30 -0.47 35.46
CA SER A 451 20.49 -1.53 34.85
C SER A 451 19.00 -1.36 35.16
N ALA A 452 18.18 -2.14 34.45
CA ALA A 452 16.74 -2.24 34.68
C ALA A 452 16.27 -3.68 34.41
N ASP A 453 15.23 -4.12 35.13
CA ASP A 453 14.58 -5.40 34.88
C ASP A 453 13.99 -5.45 33.48
N ALA A 454 14.04 -6.62 32.83
CA ALA A 454 13.30 -6.86 31.61
C ALA A 454 11.83 -7.15 31.91
N ILE A 455 10.95 -6.66 31.05
CA ILE A 455 9.55 -7.07 30.97
C ILE A 455 9.54 -8.45 30.34
N PRO A 456 8.98 -9.48 31.01
CA PRO A 456 8.97 -10.82 30.46
C PRO A 456 8.22 -10.90 29.12
N GLY A 457 8.80 -11.57 28.19
CA GLY A 457 8.15 -12.01 26.96
C GLY A 457 7.22 -13.19 27.21
N GLY A 458 6.86 -13.89 26.16
CA GLY A 458 5.98 -15.06 26.24
C GLY A 458 5.38 -15.46 24.91
N LYS A 459 4.44 -16.39 24.99
CA LYS A 459 3.67 -16.87 23.83
C LYS A 459 2.19 -16.74 24.10
N THR A 460 1.45 -16.41 23.04
CA THR A 460 -0.01 -16.43 23.05
C THR A 460 -0.51 -16.80 21.66
N ASP A 461 -1.65 -17.44 21.58
CA ASP A 461 -2.29 -17.79 20.32
C ASP A 461 -3.78 -17.43 20.33
N TYR A 462 -4.32 -17.30 19.14
CA TYR A 462 -5.76 -17.12 18.91
C TYR A 462 -6.14 -17.63 17.52
N ASP A 463 -7.43 -17.89 17.37
CA ASP A 463 -7.97 -18.39 16.11
C ASP A 463 -9.20 -17.61 15.64
N ASN A 464 -9.46 -17.69 14.35
CA ASN A 464 -10.61 -17.06 13.72
C ASN A 464 -11.19 -17.96 12.62
N PHE A 465 -12.51 -18.19 12.66
CA PHE A 465 -13.27 -18.65 11.50
C PHE A 465 -13.80 -17.44 10.74
N LEU A 466 -13.55 -17.40 9.44
CA LEU A 466 -13.99 -16.34 8.53
C LEU A 466 -14.86 -16.99 7.45
N PHE A 467 -16.05 -16.43 7.23
CA PHE A 467 -17.03 -16.94 6.29
C PHE A 467 -17.26 -15.94 5.16
N ASN A 468 -17.65 -16.46 4.00
CA ASN A 468 -18.23 -15.65 2.94
C ASN A 468 -19.42 -16.41 2.31
N ALA A 469 -20.33 -15.65 1.73
CA ALA A 469 -21.45 -16.19 0.95
C ALA A 469 -21.88 -15.13 -0.08
N GLY A 470 -22.15 -15.58 -1.30
CA GLY A 470 -22.54 -14.68 -2.37
C GLY A 470 -23.51 -15.31 -3.34
N ILE A 471 -24.24 -14.47 -4.05
CA ILE A 471 -25.09 -14.84 -5.17
C ILE A 471 -24.89 -13.82 -6.29
N VAL A 472 -24.70 -14.31 -7.50
CA VAL A 472 -24.70 -13.51 -8.74
C VAL A 472 -25.93 -13.88 -9.53
N ALA A 473 -26.62 -12.87 -10.07
CA ALA A 473 -27.68 -13.05 -11.03
C ALA A 473 -27.28 -12.42 -12.38
N HIS A 474 -27.14 -13.25 -13.40
CA HIS A 474 -26.89 -12.85 -14.79
C HIS A 474 -28.23 -12.44 -15.40
N LEU A 475 -28.54 -11.14 -15.38
CA LEU A 475 -29.81 -10.60 -15.87
C LEU A 475 -29.89 -10.64 -17.39
N THR A 476 -28.75 -10.45 -18.05
CA THR A 476 -28.52 -10.62 -19.50
C THR A 476 -27.06 -10.96 -19.70
N ASP A 477 -26.63 -11.27 -20.93
CA ASP A 477 -25.22 -11.48 -21.29
C ASP A 477 -24.32 -10.28 -20.98
N ARG A 478 -24.89 -9.09 -20.73
CA ARG A 478 -24.21 -7.83 -20.50
C ARG A 478 -24.48 -7.23 -19.12
N GLN A 479 -25.35 -7.85 -18.30
CA GLN A 479 -25.76 -7.30 -17.02
C GLN A 479 -25.75 -8.34 -15.92
N GLN A 480 -25.15 -7.98 -14.79
CA GLN A 480 -25.11 -8.79 -13.61
C GLN A 480 -25.45 -7.96 -12.38
N THR A 481 -26.05 -8.60 -11.39
CA THR A 481 -26.22 -8.07 -10.05
C THR A 481 -25.76 -9.12 -9.05
N TRP A 482 -25.23 -8.67 -7.93
CA TRP A 482 -24.77 -9.60 -6.88
C TRP A 482 -25.09 -9.08 -5.50
N PHE A 483 -25.24 -10.03 -4.59
CA PHE A 483 -25.16 -9.78 -3.16
C PHE A 483 -24.02 -10.60 -2.57
N ASN A 484 -23.23 -9.97 -1.71
CA ASN A 484 -22.10 -10.60 -1.03
C ASN A 484 -22.15 -10.29 0.47
N PHE A 485 -21.92 -11.33 1.27
CA PHE A 485 -21.52 -11.25 2.66
C PHE A 485 -20.11 -11.82 2.79
N SER A 486 -19.19 -11.10 3.44
CA SER A 486 -17.87 -11.62 3.72
C SER A 486 -17.31 -11.10 5.04
N GLN A 487 -16.44 -11.89 5.63
CA GLN A 487 -15.73 -11.55 6.85
C GLN A 487 -14.25 -11.38 6.58
N GLY A 488 -13.66 -10.36 7.18
CA GLY A 488 -12.23 -10.16 7.30
C GLY A 488 -11.83 -10.06 8.77
N VAL A 489 -10.55 -10.07 9.05
CA VAL A 489 -10.01 -9.90 10.41
C VAL A 489 -8.86 -8.91 10.39
N GLU A 490 -8.88 -7.95 11.30
CA GLU A 490 -7.74 -7.08 11.61
C GLU A 490 -6.88 -7.78 12.66
N LEU A 491 -5.60 -7.96 12.37
CA LEU A 491 -4.65 -8.53 13.30
C LEU A 491 -4.01 -7.40 14.10
N PRO A 492 -4.00 -7.48 15.44
CA PRO A 492 -3.34 -6.47 16.27
C PRO A 492 -1.82 -6.58 16.13
N ASP A 493 -1.14 -5.44 16.19
CA ASP A 493 0.31 -5.32 16.18
C ASP A 493 0.87 -5.60 17.58
N PRO A 494 1.62 -6.71 17.81
CA PRO A 494 2.13 -7.06 19.14
C PRO A 494 3.02 -5.97 19.74
N GLY A 495 3.80 -5.25 18.92
CA GLY A 495 4.68 -4.18 19.38
C GLY A 495 3.97 -2.97 20.00
N LYS A 496 2.66 -2.81 19.76
CA LYS A 496 1.84 -1.75 20.39
C LYS A 496 1.31 -2.13 21.76
N TYR A 497 1.17 -3.41 22.03
CA TYR A 497 0.46 -3.91 23.22
C TYR A 497 1.38 -4.55 24.25
N TYR A 498 2.48 -5.17 23.81
CA TYR A 498 3.45 -5.82 24.69
C TYR A 498 4.69 -4.93 24.93
N GLY A 499 5.53 -5.32 25.86
CA GLY A 499 6.69 -4.52 26.27
C GLY A 499 6.33 -3.28 27.11
N ILE A 500 5.15 -3.27 27.72
CA ILE A 500 4.66 -2.19 28.59
C ILE A 500 4.80 -2.63 30.04
N GLY A 501 5.56 -1.86 30.83
CA GLY A 501 5.80 -2.13 32.25
C GLY A 501 5.82 -0.86 33.09
N LYS A 502 5.54 -1.04 34.38
CA LYS A 502 5.66 -0.02 35.43
C LYS A 502 6.89 -0.33 36.27
N TYR A 503 7.78 0.64 36.36
CA TYR A 503 9.03 0.51 37.13
C TYR A 503 8.97 1.30 38.42
N GLY A 504 9.68 0.80 39.41
CA GLY A 504 9.88 1.47 40.70
C GLY A 504 11.01 2.49 40.63
N ALA A 505 11.23 3.17 41.77
CA ALA A 505 12.41 4.01 41.94
C ALA A 505 13.69 3.16 41.88
N ALA A 506 14.78 3.75 41.41
CA ALA A 506 16.07 3.05 41.34
C ALA A 506 16.56 2.67 42.77
N VAL A 507 16.97 1.43 42.92
CA VAL A 507 17.59 0.89 44.13
C VAL A 507 19.03 0.46 43.78
N ASN A 508 20.02 1.07 44.39
CA ASN A 508 21.45 0.83 44.10
C ASN A 508 21.78 0.95 42.58
N GLY A 509 21.14 1.90 41.88
CA GLY A 509 21.33 2.11 40.46
C GLY A 509 20.59 1.13 39.54
N HIS A 510 19.72 0.27 40.06
CA HIS A 510 18.90 -0.67 39.34
C HIS A 510 17.42 -0.27 39.38
N LEU A 511 16.71 -0.31 38.23
CA LEU A 511 15.27 -0.05 38.13
C LEU A 511 14.49 -1.37 38.23
N PRO A 512 13.79 -1.66 39.34
CA PRO A 512 12.98 -2.86 39.47
C PRO A 512 11.67 -2.74 38.68
N LEU A 513 11.26 -3.82 38.01
CA LEU A 513 9.94 -3.95 37.41
C LEU A 513 8.89 -4.23 38.52
N LEU A 514 7.86 -3.39 38.61
CA LEU A 514 6.77 -3.55 39.60
C LEU A 514 5.61 -4.36 39.04
N SER A 515 5.25 -4.10 37.77
CA SER A 515 4.19 -4.80 37.06
C SER A 515 4.36 -4.61 35.54
N SER A 516 3.83 -5.52 34.75
CA SER A 516 3.86 -5.44 33.29
C SER A 516 2.65 -6.14 32.67
N VAL A 517 2.38 -5.84 31.42
CA VAL A 517 1.46 -6.64 30.61
C VAL A 517 2.06 -8.03 30.42
N ASN A 518 1.38 -9.05 30.93
CA ASN A 518 1.78 -10.44 30.77
C ASN A 518 1.26 -10.98 29.41
N VAL A 519 2.17 -11.45 28.58
CA VAL A 519 1.84 -11.96 27.23
C VAL A 519 0.90 -13.16 27.31
N GLY A 520 1.14 -14.10 28.26
CA GLY A 520 0.35 -15.31 28.43
C GLY A 520 -1.06 -15.07 28.97
N ASP A 521 -1.21 -14.08 29.85
CA ASP A 521 -2.50 -13.75 30.50
C ASP A 521 -3.30 -12.67 29.74
N SER A 522 -2.71 -12.03 28.75
CA SER A 522 -3.31 -10.95 27.96
C SER A 522 -3.26 -11.28 26.45
N PRO A 523 -3.97 -12.32 25.99
CA PRO A 523 -3.93 -12.72 24.59
C PRO A 523 -4.54 -11.62 23.72
N LEU A 524 -3.86 -11.31 22.63
CA LEU A 524 -4.43 -10.50 21.55
C LEU A 524 -5.52 -11.31 20.84
N GLN A 525 -6.48 -10.62 20.26
CA GLN A 525 -7.57 -11.22 19.48
C GLN A 525 -7.67 -10.53 18.14
N GLY A 526 -7.98 -11.30 17.10
CA GLY A 526 -8.35 -10.73 15.81
C GLY A 526 -9.69 -10.00 15.89
N ILE A 527 -9.76 -8.78 15.35
CA ILE A 527 -11.01 -8.01 15.29
C ILE A 527 -11.73 -8.36 14.00
N LYS A 528 -12.84 -9.07 14.09
CA LYS A 528 -13.64 -9.44 12.92
C LYS A 528 -14.40 -8.25 12.37
N VAL A 529 -14.41 -8.16 11.05
CA VAL A 529 -15.20 -7.20 10.29
C VAL A 529 -16.18 -7.97 9.41
N ASN A 530 -17.46 -7.66 9.53
CA ASN A 530 -18.51 -8.16 8.65
C ASN A 530 -18.76 -7.11 7.56
N SER A 531 -18.75 -7.54 6.31
CA SER A 531 -18.99 -6.71 5.12
C SER A 531 -20.17 -7.27 4.33
N TYR A 532 -21.07 -6.39 3.92
CA TYR A 532 -22.23 -6.67 3.07
C TYR A 532 -22.15 -5.76 1.86
N GLU A 533 -22.41 -6.30 0.68
CA GLU A 533 -22.35 -5.58 -0.58
C GLU A 533 -23.51 -5.99 -1.48
N LEU A 534 -24.12 -4.99 -2.12
CA LEU A 534 -25.05 -5.15 -3.22
C LEU A 534 -24.50 -4.39 -4.42
N GLY A 535 -24.27 -5.08 -5.52
CA GLY A 535 -23.69 -4.49 -6.70
C GLY A 535 -24.42 -4.79 -7.99
N TRP A 536 -24.13 -4.00 -8.99
CA TRP A 536 -24.62 -4.14 -10.35
C TRP A 536 -23.51 -3.73 -11.33
N ARG A 537 -23.40 -4.48 -12.45
CA ARG A 537 -22.45 -4.23 -13.53
C ARG A 537 -23.16 -4.34 -14.87
N TYR A 538 -22.77 -3.47 -15.81
CA TYR A 538 -23.14 -3.53 -17.21
C TYR A 538 -21.88 -3.38 -18.07
N THR A 539 -21.68 -4.32 -19.01
CA THR A 539 -20.56 -4.31 -19.96
C THR A 539 -21.11 -4.39 -21.37
N GLY A 540 -21.14 -3.27 -22.08
CA GLY A 540 -21.54 -3.15 -23.45
C GLY A 540 -20.42 -2.56 -24.30
N ASP A 541 -20.63 -2.51 -25.62
CA ASP A 541 -19.61 -2.08 -26.57
C ASP A 541 -19.18 -0.62 -26.37
N ASN A 542 -20.13 0.25 -26.00
CA ASN A 542 -19.93 1.70 -25.85
C ASN A 542 -20.04 2.19 -24.41
N LEU A 543 -20.60 1.39 -23.53
CA LEU A 543 -20.83 1.76 -22.12
C LEU A 543 -20.38 0.63 -21.22
N ARG A 544 -19.52 0.95 -20.27
CA ARG A 544 -19.16 0.08 -19.14
C ARG A 544 -19.45 0.80 -17.86
N THR A 545 -20.08 0.13 -16.91
CA THR A 545 -20.39 0.73 -15.63
C THR A 545 -20.51 -0.32 -14.54
N GLN A 546 -20.08 0.04 -13.36
CA GLN A 546 -20.24 -0.76 -12.14
C GLN A 546 -20.65 0.15 -10.98
N LEU A 547 -21.57 -0.33 -10.18
CA LEU A 547 -22.07 0.38 -9.00
C LEU A 547 -22.21 -0.62 -7.86
N ALA A 548 -21.74 -0.26 -6.66
CA ALA A 548 -21.87 -1.08 -5.47
C ALA A 548 -22.22 -0.24 -4.25
N ALA A 549 -23.20 -0.67 -3.49
CA ALA A 549 -23.51 -0.17 -2.17
C ALA A 549 -22.95 -1.15 -1.13
N TYR A 550 -22.26 -0.65 -0.11
CA TYR A 550 -21.60 -1.48 0.88
C TYR A 550 -21.84 -1.01 2.31
N TYR A 551 -21.80 -1.96 3.23
CA TYR A 551 -21.88 -1.73 4.67
C TYR A 551 -20.90 -2.66 5.38
N SER A 552 -19.99 -2.11 6.18
CA SER A 552 -19.06 -2.88 7.00
C SER A 552 -19.18 -2.52 8.48
N THR A 553 -19.09 -3.50 9.35
CA THR A 553 -19.16 -3.32 10.80
C THR A 553 -18.17 -4.19 11.54
N SER A 554 -17.62 -3.65 12.63
CA SER A 554 -16.82 -4.36 13.63
C SER A 554 -17.36 -4.02 15.01
N ASP A 555 -17.24 -4.97 15.95
CA ASP A 555 -17.89 -4.89 17.25
C ASP A 555 -16.90 -4.72 18.41
N LYS A 556 -15.59 -4.76 18.14
CA LYS A 556 -14.56 -4.77 19.16
C LYS A 556 -13.45 -3.79 18.85
N THR A 557 -12.81 -3.31 19.90
CA THR A 557 -11.51 -2.62 19.86
C THR A 557 -10.61 -3.18 20.95
N ILE A 558 -9.29 -3.05 20.78
CA ILE A 558 -8.31 -3.50 21.76
C ILE A 558 -7.69 -2.26 22.40
N VAL A 559 -7.68 -2.22 23.72
CA VAL A 559 -7.09 -1.15 24.53
C VAL A 559 -6.12 -1.70 25.56
N VAL A 560 -5.08 -0.92 25.86
CA VAL A 560 -4.16 -1.22 26.97
C VAL A 560 -4.64 -0.51 28.21
N ASN A 561 -4.99 -1.26 29.24
CA ASN A 561 -5.24 -0.73 30.57
C ASN A 561 -3.90 -0.56 31.30
N ARG A 562 -3.39 0.65 31.33
CA ARG A 562 -2.09 0.96 31.95
C ARG A 562 -2.15 0.99 33.48
N THR A 563 -3.34 0.97 34.07
CA THR A 563 -3.52 0.91 35.52
C THR A 563 -3.32 -0.53 36.01
N ASP A 564 -4.01 -1.46 35.37
CA ASP A 564 -4.00 -2.88 35.73
C ASP A 564 -2.96 -3.69 34.96
N MET A 565 -2.28 -3.09 33.98
CA MET A 565 -1.32 -3.73 33.06
C MET A 565 -1.94 -4.93 32.32
N THR A 566 -3.16 -4.74 31.83
CA THR A 566 -3.91 -5.73 31.03
C THR A 566 -4.20 -5.21 29.62
N ILE A 567 -4.50 -6.14 28.73
CA ILE A 567 -5.07 -5.84 27.42
C ILE A 567 -6.56 -6.16 27.51
N ASP A 568 -7.37 -5.12 27.35
CA ASP A 568 -8.83 -5.24 27.41
C ASP A 568 -9.41 -5.21 26.00
N VAL A 569 -10.42 -6.05 25.76
CA VAL A 569 -11.19 -6.05 24.52
C VAL A 569 -12.52 -5.35 24.80
N GLU A 570 -12.64 -4.11 24.34
CA GLU A 570 -13.84 -3.30 24.54
C GLU A 570 -14.86 -3.54 23.43
N SER A 571 -16.15 -3.45 23.77
CA SER A 571 -17.27 -3.49 22.82
C SER A 571 -17.45 -2.11 22.19
N ASP A 572 -16.58 -1.77 21.24
CA ASP A 572 -16.64 -0.52 20.49
C ASP A 572 -17.13 -0.80 19.07
N LYS A 573 -18.40 -0.47 18.81
CA LYS A 573 -19.03 -0.72 17.52
C LYS A 573 -18.64 0.36 16.53
N ARG A 574 -18.08 -0.08 15.39
CA ARG A 574 -17.75 0.79 14.26
C ARG A 574 -18.52 0.34 13.04
N ARG A 575 -18.96 1.30 12.22
CA ARG A 575 -19.56 1.03 10.93
C ARG A 575 -19.06 2.02 9.87
N ILE A 576 -18.87 1.48 8.68
CA ILE A 576 -18.55 2.26 7.49
C ILE A 576 -19.50 1.80 6.39
N TYR A 577 -20.15 2.73 5.73
CA TYR A 577 -21.07 2.43 4.64
C TYR A 577 -20.98 3.50 3.56
N GLY A 578 -21.25 3.09 2.35
CA GLY A 578 -21.13 3.98 1.20
C GLY A 578 -21.61 3.38 -0.09
N VAL A 579 -21.41 4.16 -1.14
CA VAL A 579 -21.64 3.76 -2.52
C VAL A 579 -20.40 4.13 -3.32
N GLU A 580 -19.91 3.17 -4.11
CA GLU A 580 -18.85 3.42 -5.08
C GLU A 580 -19.30 2.98 -6.46
N GLY A 581 -18.70 3.60 -7.46
CA GLY A 581 -18.99 3.23 -8.84
C GLY A 581 -18.05 3.86 -9.82
N ALA A 582 -18.13 3.37 -11.06
CA ALA A 582 -17.48 3.98 -12.21
C ALA A 582 -18.30 3.78 -13.46
N VAL A 583 -18.08 4.66 -14.40
CA VAL A 583 -18.70 4.66 -15.73
C VAL A 583 -17.67 5.10 -16.75
N ASP A 584 -17.58 4.35 -17.86
CA ASP A 584 -16.80 4.69 -19.04
C ASP A 584 -17.70 4.63 -20.26
N TYR A 585 -17.63 5.66 -21.08
CA TYR A 585 -18.41 5.79 -22.30
C TYR A 585 -17.49 6.07 -23.48
N PHE A 586 -17.62 5.24 -24.52
CA PHE A 586 -16.93 5.35 -25.82
C PHE A 586 -17.92 5.88 -26.85
N PHE A 587 -17.64 7.06 -27.36
CA PHE A 587 -18.53 7.67 -28.36
C PHE A 587 -18.47 6.88 -29.68
N PRO A 588 -19.59 6.34 -30.19
CA PRO A 588 -19.61 5.54 -31.40
C PRO A 588 -19.05 6.29 -32.61
N ASN A 589 -18.24 5.61 -33.44
CA ASN A 589 -17.61 6.17 -34.64
C ASN A 589 -16.78 7.44 -34.36
N SER A 590 -16.13 7.52 -33.23
CA SER A 590 -15.37 8.68 -32.73
C SER A 590 -14.18 8.22 -31.91
N ASP A 591 -13.12 9.02 -31.87
CA ASP A 591 -11.95 8.82 -31.03
C ASP A 591 -12.13 9.37 -29.62
N TRP A 592 -13.33 9.85 -29.30
CA TRP A 592 -13.64 10.40 -27.98
C TRP A 592 -14.11 9.34 -27.00
N SER A 593 -13.69 9.53 -25.75
CA SER A 593 -14.16 8.75 -24.61
C SER A 593 -14.29 9.67 -23.38
N ALA A 594 -15.13 9.27 -22.45
CA ALA A 594 -15.28 9.97 -21.17
C ALA A 594 -15.62 8.99 -20.07
N GLY A 595 -15.20 9.28 -18.85
CA GLY A 595 -15.52 8.42 -17.72
C GLY A 595 -15.48 9.18 -16.40
N ALA A 596 -15.99 8.50 -15.39
CA ALA A 596 -15.95 8.99 -14.03
C ALA A 596 -15.96 7.81 -13.05
N ASN A 597 -15.33 8.00 -11.89
CA ASN A 597 -15.47 7.10 -10.76
C ASN A 597 -15.68 7.88 -9.47
N PHE A 598 -16.29 7.28 -8.48
CA PHE A 598 -16.55 7.91 -7.21
C PHE A 598 -16.66 6.90 -6.06
N ASN A 599 -16.36 7.36 -4.86
CA ASN A 599 -16.67 6.68 -3.61
C ASN A 599 -17.21 7.70 -2.60
N VAL A 600 -18.45 7.53 -2.20
CA VAL A 600 -19.12 8.36 -1.17
C VAL A 600 -19.37 7.49 0.04
N LEU A 601 -18.77 7.85 1.19
CA LEU A 601 -18.83 7.02 2.39
C LEU A 601 -19.05 7.84 3.66
N LYS A 602 -19.50 7.12 4.70
CA LYS A 602 -19.58 7.61 6.08
C LYS A 602 -18.97 6.60 7.04
N SER A 603 -18.08 7.08 7.90
CA SER A 603 -17.44 6.33 8.97
C SER A 603 -17.99 6.80 10.32
N GLN A 604 -18.45 5.85 11.14
CA GLN A 604 -19.07 6.14 12.44
C GLN A 604 -18.61 5.17 13.51
N VAL A 605 -18.54 5.69 14.74
CA VAL A 605 -18.31 4.93 15.98
C VAL A 605 -19.52 5.07 16.89
N LYS A 606 -19.88 4.03 17.62
CA LYS A 606 -20.96 4.08 18.60
C LYS A 606 -20.39 4.52 19.96
N SER A 607 -20.76 5.72 20.40
CA SER A 607 -20.36 6.27 21.70
C SER A 607 -21.60 6.66 22.50
N ASN A 608 -21.64 6.29 23.78
CA ASN A 608 -22.78 6.57 24.67
C ASN A 608 -24.15 6.19 24.09
N GLY A 609 -24.22 5.04 23.39
CA GLY A 609 -25.45 4.54 22.80
C GLY A 609 -25.85 5.15 21.45
N SER A 610 -25.20 6.21 21.01
CA SER A 610 -25.48 6.91 19.73
C SER A 610 -24.33 6.74 18.71
N TRP A 611 -24.68 6.80 17.41
CA TRP A 611 -23.70 6.80 16.32
C TRP A 611 -23.19 8.22 16.09
N GLN A 612 -21.86 8.37 16.19
CA GLN A 612 -21.15 9.65 15.98
C GLN A 612 -20.20 9.52 14.80
N LYS A 613 -19.84 10.65 14.18
CA LYS A 613 -18.79 10.68 13.16
C LYS A 613 -17.47 10.22 13.77
N TRP A 614 -16.77 9.36 13.05
CA TRP A 614 -15.46 8.86 13.47
C TRP A 614 -14.41 9.94 13.35
N ASP A 615 -13.32 9.80 14.11
CA ASP A 615 -12.16 10.69 14.13
C ASP A 615 -11.58 10.88 12.71
N VAL A 616 -11.35 12.12 12.31
CA VAL A 616 -10.83 12.49 10.98
C VAL A 616 -9.42 11.97 10.70
N THR A 617 -8.64 11.64 11.75
CA THR A 617 -7.31 11.04 11.59
C THR A 617 -7.38 9.59 11.10
N LEU A 618 -8.54 8.95 11.22
CA LEU A 618 -8.78 7.54 10.89
C LEU A 618 -9.83 7.35 9.79
N ALA A 619 -10.81 8.26 9.69
CA ALA A 619 -11.88 8.19 8.70
C ALA A 619 -11.41 8.69 7.33
N SER A 620 -11.89 8.05 6.26
CA SER A 620 -11.55 8.43 4.88
C SER A 620 -12.51 9.46 4.32
N PRO A 621 -12.04 10.45 3.54
CA PRO A 621 -12.90 11.36 2.79
C PRO A 621 -13.57 10.65 1.61
N SER A 622 -14.72 11.17 1.19
CA SER A 622 -15.30 10.84 -0.10
C SER A 622 -14.47 11.45 -1.22
N LYS A 623 -14.47 10.82 -2.40
CA LYS A 623 -13.76 11.34 -3.58
C LYS A 623 -14.49 11.00 -4.87
N ALA A 624 -14.19 11.76 -5.92
CA ALA A 624 -14.64 11.51 -7.28
C ALA A 624 -13.54 11.89 -8.27
N THR A 625 -13.45 11.14 -9.37
CA THR A 625 -12.56 11.43 -10.51
C THR A 625 -13.41 11.45 -11.76
N ALA A 626 -13.16 12.39 -12.67
CA ALA A 626 -13.77 12.43 -13.99
C ALA A 626 -12.72 12.71 -15.05
N TRP A 627 -12.91 12.17 -16.25
CA TRP A 627 -11.95 12.36 -17.33
C TRP A 627 -12.63 12.40 -18.71
N VAL A 628 -11.96 13.05 -19.65
CA VAL A 628 -12.30 13.05 -21.08
C VAL A 628 -11.03 12.73 -21.85
N GLY A 629 -11.13 11.81 -22.80
CA GLY A 629 -10.05 11.37 -23.68
C GLY A 629 -10.38 11.58 -25.14
N TRP A 630 -9.33 11.81 -25.94
CA TRP A 630 -9.39 11.88 -27.39
C TRP A 630 -8.13 11.20 -27.95
N ALA A 631 -8.33 10.13 -28.73
CA ALA A 631 -7.26 9.23 -29.12
C ALA A 631 -7.25 8.88 -30.63
N PRO A 632 -7.18 9.88 -31.55
CA PRO A 632 -6.95 9.63 -32.95
C PRO A 632 -5.47 9.29 -33.18
N GLU A 633 -5.17 8.20 -33.88
CA GLU A 633 -3.77 7.89 -34.22
C GLU A 633 -3.09 9.05 -34.96
N PRO A 634 -1.85 9.39 -34.61
CA PRO A 634 -0.96 8.78 -33.58
C PRO A 634 -1.04 9.40 -32.16
N TRP A 635 -2.07 10.16 -31.87
CA TRP A 635 -2.25 10.89 -30.62
C TRP A 635 -3.11 10.14 -29.62
N SER A 636 -2.83 10.35 -28.32
CA SER A 636 -3.75 10.06 -27.23
C SER A 636 -3.68 11.21 -26.23
N LEU A 637 -4.80 11.88 -25.98
CA LEU A 637 -4.89 13.04 -25.08
C LEU A 637 -5.95 12.77 -24.02
N ARG A 638 -5.70 13.16 -22.79
CA ARG A 638 -6.63 13.02 -21.66
C ARG A 638 -6.55 14.23 -20.73
N VAL A 639 -7.69 14.74 -20.34
CA VAL A 639 -7.87 15.67 -19.23
C VAL A 639 -8.63 14.95 -18.16
N GLN A 640 -8.15 15.02 -16.93
CA GLN A 640 -8.78 14.37 -15.77
C GLN A 640 -8.81 15.31 -14.56
N SER A 641 -9.85 15.19 -13.74
CA SER A 641 -10.01 15.95 -12.51
C SER A 641 -10.30 15.02 -11.36
N GLN A 642 -9.63 15.22 -10.24
CA GLN A 642 -9.89 14.52 -8.99
C GLN A 642 -10.37 15.49 -7.94
N GLN A 643 -11.54 15.22 -7.36
CA GLN A 643 -12.11 15.92 -6.24
C GLN A 643 -12.03 15.07 -4.98
N VAL A 644 -11.37 15.57 -3.94
CA VAL A 644 -11.45 15.08 -2.56
C VAL A 644 -12.40 15.98 -1.81
N PHE A 645 -13.35 15.40 -1.05
CA PHE A 645 -14.38 16.17 -0.34
C PHE A 645 -13.96 16.39 1.13
N ASP A 646 -14.54 17.45 1.73
CA ASP A 646 -14.37 17.76 3.14
C ASP A 646 -14.81 16.60 4.04
N ILE A 647 -14.13 16.43 5.16
CA ILE A 647 -14.53 15.50 6.21
C ILE A 647 -14.45 16.17 7.59
N SER A 648 -15.36 15.81 8.50
CA SER A 648 -15.33 16.30 9.87
C SER A 648 -15.72 15.19 10.86
N ASP A 649 -15.22 15.30 12.10
CA ASP A 649 -15.53 14.38 13.19
C ASP A 649 -16.51 14.94 14.23
N ALA A 650 -16.79 14.14 15.26
CA ALA A 650 -17.66 14.52 16.36
C ALA A 650 -17.01 15.52 17.34
N SER A 651 -15.68 15.63 17.33
CA SER A 651 -14.90 16.57 18.16
C SER A 651 -14.81 17.97 17.55
N GLY A 652 -15.29 18.13 16.31
CA GLY A 652 -15.27 19.40 15.58
C GLY A 652 -14.04 19.61 14.72
N ASN A 653 -13.13 18.63 14.65
CA ASN A 653 -12.02 18.69 13.69
C ASN A 653 -12.57 18.58 12.26
N LYS A 654 -11.94 19.30 11.35
CA LYS A 654 -12.28 19.32 9.93
C LYS A 654 -11.02 19.16 9.09
N LEU A 655 -11.09 18.34 8.03
CA LEU A 655 -10.12 18.33 6.95
C LEU A 655 -10.80 18.88 5.70
N ASP A 656 -10.14 19.83 5.06
CA ASP A 656 -10.66 20.47 3.86
C ASP A 656 -10.33 19.64 2.62
N GLY A 657 -11.30 19.52 1.74
CA GLY A 657 -11.14 18.90 0.43
C GLY A 657 -10.35 19.78 -0.53
N TYR A 658 -9.99 19.21 -1.66
CA TYR A 658 -9.29 19.91 -2.75
C TYR A 658 -9.63 19.29 -4.10
N ASN A 659 -9.34 20.03 -5.17
CA ASN A 659 -9.51 19.59 -6.54
C ASN A 659 -8.21 19.76 -7.32
N THR A 660 -7.79 18.72 -8.05
CA THR A 660 -6.67 18.81 -8.99
C THR A 660 -7.13 18.43 -10.39
N VAL A 661 -6.56 19.08 -11.40
CA VAL A 661 -6.80 18.79 -12.80
C VAL A 661 -5.47 18.45 -13.45
N ASP A 662 -5.40 17.35 -14.19
CA ASP A 662 -4.21 16.91 -14.91
C ASP A 662 -4.50 16.82 -16.41
N PHE A 663 -3.46 17.03 -17.21
CA PHE A 663 -3.45 16.79 -18.63
C PHE A 663 -2.35 15.78 -18.96
N ILE A 664 -2.68 14.75 -19.73
CA ILE A 664 -1.72 13.74 -20.22
C ILE A 664 -1.91 13.59 -21.71
N GLY A 665 -0.81 13.65 -22.45
CA GLY A 665 -0.79 13.42 -23.88
C GLY A 665 0.31 12.46 -24.28
N SER A 666 0.06 11.63 -25.28
CA SER A 666 1.10 10.80 -25.88
C SER A 666 1.04 10.86 -27.40
N TYR A 667 2.18 10.64 -28.02
CA TYR A 667 2.36 10.59 -29.46
C TYR A 667 3.19 9.36 -29.84
N ALA A 668 2.60 8.50 -30.66
CA ALA A 668 3.29 7.35 -31.20
C ALA A 668 4.26 7.77 -32.31
N LEU A 669 5.54 7.51 -32.09
CA LEU A 669 6.61 7.72 -33.04
C LEU A 669 6.87 6.45 -33.85
N PRO A 670 7.54 6.52 -35.00
CA PRO A 670 7.96 5.32 -35.76
C PRO A 670 8.81 4.36 -34.92
N LEU A 671 9.50 4.87 -33.89
CA LEU A 671 10.21 4.12 -32.88
C LEU A 671 9.81 4.66 -31.51
N GLY A 672 8.95 3.89 -30.79
CA GLY A 672 8.55 4.20 -29.43
C GLY A 672 7.42 5.22 -29.30
N LYS A 673 7.23 5.70 -28.08
CA LYS A 673 6.15 6.60 -27.67
C LYS A 673 6.71 7.76 -26.85
N LEU A 674 6.30 8.97 -27.18
CA LEU A 674 6.55 10.16 -26.38
C LEU A 674 5.31 10.49 -25.56
N THR A 675 5.46 10.61 -24.26
CA THR A 675 4.39 11.03 -23.32
C THR A 675 4.76 12.37 -22.70
N PHE A 676 3.81 13.29 -22.66
CA PHE A 676 3.95 14.58 -22.02
C PHE A 676 2.74 14.83 -21.10
N SER A 677 2.96 15.57 -20.02
CA SER A 677 1.93 15.80 -19.04
C SER A 677 2.05 17.15 -18.35
N ILE A 678 0.94 17.59 -17.81
CA ILE A 678 0.87 18.71 -16.86
C ILE A 678 0.04 18.22 -15.68
N GLU A 679 0.68 17.96 -14.55
CA GLU A 679 -0.02 17.68 -13.30
C GLU A 679 -0.39 18.99 -12.61
N ASN A 680 -1.49 18.97 -11.88
CA ASN A 680 -2.05 20.15 -11.23
C ASN A 680 -2.11 21.35 -12.22
N LEU A 681 -2.76 21.14 -13.36
CA LEU A 681 -2.83 22.10 -14.47
C LEU A 681 -3.27 23.51 -14.03
N LEU A 682 -4.19 23.59 -13.05
CA LEU A 682 -4.70 24.84 -12.53
C LEU A 682 -3.81 25.48 -11.46
N ASN A 683 -2.71 24.81 -11.10
CA ASN A 683 -1.75 25.24 -10.07
C ASN A 683 -2.42 25.50 -8.71
N GLU A 684 -3.33 24.60 -8.30
CA GLU A 684 -3.99 24.69 -7.00
C GLU A 684 -2.95 24.58 -5.88
N ASP A 685 -3.00 25.52 -4.92
CA ASP A 685 -2.22 25.46 -3.68
C ASP A 685 -3.09 24.83 -2.59
N TYR A 686 -2.78 23.62 -2.15
CA TYR A 686 -3.59 22.85 -1.22
C TYR A 686 -2.76 22.08 -0.21
N VAL A 687 -3.36 21.85 0.97
CA VAL A 687 -2.82 20.94 1.98
C VAL A 687 -3.43 19.56 1.75
N THR A 688 -2.58 18.53 1.66
CA THR A 688 -3.05 17.17 1.46
C THR A 688 -3.85 16.66 2.66
N ILE A 689 -4.66 15.63 2.48
CA ILE A 689 -5.35 14.99 3.62
C ILE A 689 -4.37 14.53 4.69
N TRP A 690 -3.20 13.99 4.29
CA TRP A 690 -2.14 13.66 5.24
C TRP A 690 -1.57 14.90 5.95
N GLY A 691 -1.28 15.97 5.23
CA GLY A 691 -0.78 17.22 5.81
C GLY A 691 -1.75 17.88 6.79
N GLN A 692 -3.04 17.58 6.68
CA GLN A 692 -4.05 18.04 7.65
C GLN A 692 -4.20 17.08 8.83
N ARG A 693 -3.97 15.75 8.65
CA ARG A 693 -4.00 14.76 9.73
C ARG A 693 -2.76 14.80 10.61
N ALA A 694 -1.58 14.99 10.01
CA ALA A 694 -0.30 14.92 10.71
C ALA A 694 -0.19 15.91 11.88
N PRO A 695 -0.60 17.18 11.79
CA PRO A 695 -0.64 18.07 12.93
C PRO A 695 -1.50 17.57 14.09
N LEU A 696 -2.64 16.93 13.80
CA LEU A 696 -3.53 16.37 14.83
C LEU A 696 -2.92 15.16 15.54
N LEU A 697 -2.06 14.40 14.84
CA LEU A 697 -1.42 13.19 15.38
C LEU A 697 -0.13 13.49 16.15
N TYR A 698 0.64 14.50 15.72
CA TYR A 698 2.01 14.71 16.21
C TYR A 698 2.20 15.95 17.07
N SER A 699 1.38 16.99 16.89
CA SER A 699 1.48 18.22 17.69
C SER A 699 0.56 18.16 18.92
N PRO A 700 0.96 18.71 20.08
CA PRO A 700 2.25 19.34 20.37
C PRO A 700 3.32 18.36 20.89
N THR A 701 3.01 17.06 20.99
CA THR A 701 3.88 16.06 21.66
C THR A 701 5.29 16.00 21.05
N TYR A 702 5.38 16.16 19.73
CA TYR A 702 6.65 16.05 18.98
C TYR A 702 7.05 17.37 18.32
N GLY A 703 6.36 18.46 18.59
CA GLY A 703 6.69 19.79 18.11
C GLY A 703 5.49 20.60 17.63
N SER A 704 5.78 21.80 17.10
CA SER A 704 4.79 22.72 16.56
C SER A 704 4.02 22.12 15.39
N SER A 705 2.74 22.48 15.24
CA SER A 705 1.88 22.04 14.13
C SER A 705 2.44 22.41 12.76
N SER A 706 3.17 23.52 12.65
CA SER A 706 3.78 23.98 11.40
C SER A 706 4.82 23.01 10.81
N LEU A 707 5.34 22.07 11.61
CA LEU A 707 6.26 21.02 11.14
C LEU A 707 5.57 19.90 10.37
N TYR A 708 4.25 19.85 10.37
CA TYR A 708 3.44 18.71 9.91
C TYR A 708 2.41 19.08 8.86
N GLU A 709 2.37 20.33 8.39
CA GLU A 709 1.47 20.78 7.34
C GLU A 709 2.07 20.48 5.96
N TYR A 710 1.77 19.29 5.42
CA TYR A 710 2.32 18.87 4.13
C TYR A 710 1.38 19.25 3.01
N LYS A 711 1.82 20.20 2.19
CA LYS A 711 1.10 20.64 1.00
C LYS A 711 1.27 19.67 -0.17
N GLY A 712 0.34 19.74 -1.12
CA GLY A 712 0.47 19.10 -2.41
C GLY A 712 1.45 19.83 -3.33
N ARG A 713 2.03 19.10 -4.28
CA ARG A 713 2.91 19.66 -5.30
C ARG A 713 2.12 20.59 -6.21
N GLY A 714 2.69 21.75 -6.53
CA GLY A 714 2.18 22.69 -7.52
C GLY A 714 2.20 22.10 -8.92
N ARG A 715 1.95 22.92 -9.93
CA ARG A 715 1.95 22.47 -11.32
C ARG A 715 3.33 21.97 -11.74
N THR A 716 3.36 20.78 -12.35
CA THR A 716 4.57 20.16 -12.90
C THR A 716 4.37 19.75 -14.35
N PHE A 717 5.46 19.72 -15.10
CA PHE A 717 5.52 19.33 -16.50
C PHE A 717 6.39 18.08 -16.62
N GLY A 718 5.83 17.01 -17.17
CA GLY A 718 6.50 15.74 -17.40
C GLY A 718 6.76 15.48 -18.88
N LEU A 719 7.88 14.83 -19.16
CA LEU A 719 8.22 14.30 -20.48
C LEU A 719 8.84 12.93 -20.31
N ASN A 720 8.33 11.95 -21.05
CA ASN A 720 8.83 10.58 -21.04
C ASN A 720 8.92 10.04 -22.47
N TYR A 721 9.96 9.26 -22.74
CA TYR A 721 10.13 8.50 -23.98
C TYR A 721 10.29 7.02 -23.66
N ALA A 722 9.40 6.20 -24.22
CA ALA A 722 9.41 4.75 -24.07
C ALA A 722 9.63 4.09 -25.43
N LEU A 723 10.51 3.08 -25.46
CA LEU A 723 10.91 2.35 -26.66
C LEU A 723 10.90 0.86 -26.36
N SER A 724 10.34 0.07 -27.28
CA SER A 724 10.35 -1.40 -27.22
C SER A 724 10.78 -1.96 -28.59
N PHE A 725 11.72 -2.89 -28.64
CA PHE A 725 12.24 -3.48 -29.87
C PHE A 725 12.81 -4.88 -29.68
#